data_933b98bb5fa7e2f4644defed5096847a
#
_entry.id   933b98bb5fa7e2f4644defed5096847a
#
_cell.length_a   1.000
_cell.length_b   1.000
_cell.length_c   1.000
_cell.angle_alpha   90.00
_cell.angle_beta   90.00
_cell.angle_gamma   90.00
#
_symmetry.space_group_name_H-M   'P 1'
#
loop_
_entity.id
_entity.type
_entity.pdbx_description
1 polymer ?
#
loop_
_entity_poly.entity_id
_entity_poly.type
_entity_poly.pdbx_seq_one_letter_code
_entity_poly.pdbx_strand_id
1 'polypeptide(L)'
;MLTNLYAEWSNPAMEWSLALFPALVAVAIVVVPGLIIAVAAGQKGFEAFGVAPAISIAVVAISAILAPGLGITWSLWVPLGFSLLLALLAAGITFTARRLRFEDAPHRPEEQAVRRTWFSSGQAWAYGALVIAGILLTRNITNAIGNPDWVSQTYDVNFHLNAIRYIVDTGNASSLNVASMTAGDNPVEFYPAAWHAIAALILQLTNADVPVIANTMSLVVGAFVWPLSVIYMVRNLFKVTGPTMLVTGAITAAFTGFPLLLIYFGVLYPNSLGVAVMPVGLALLAQLFRAAQTARVSTVPAVFLGILVALGTALAHPNAIMSLLVMVVPLFAFVASRQIVRALQRSVNPWVAALQVAGMAGLLWLIWFLWGVVRPPQEAGGWEPGQSESGAVGEFITSNPVAMGHLWLISLLVLAGIYPLLRTRMVWLVASWAYIGFFYVAIRSMSWEDGRDWFTGVWYHDPFRVASIVPVIAIPLAVAAVDALVRALIAHPRLSGLGKPAVGMGIIAALLTGGIAYGTQTATYMKGFVETSFWVYHPDEEAALLTQDEYDLLDSLNEHVPEDATIIVNPWTGAGLAYAMSDREVTAYHTNYSLTDDIEVLNQDLEEVLTNPEVCEVIERHNAKYALFFGHREVNEWINGPHTQQYSSLEYLADPEVIDSGQVAQVLDRVGGATLYEITACD
;
A
#
# COMPACT_ATOMS: atom_id res chain seq x y z
N MET A 1 19.09 3.18 31.01
CA MET A 1 18.75 4.49 30.45
C MET A 1 17.58 4.40 29.48
N LEU A 2 17.52 3.41 28.60
CA LEU A 2 16.39 3.22 27.63
C LEU A 2 15.01 2.89 28.27
N THR A 3 14.96 2.33 29.47
CA THR A 3 13.69 1.96 30.13
C THR A 3 12.95 3.14 30.79
N ASN A 4 13.61 4.28 31.00
CA ASN A 4 12.97 5.46 31.60
C ASN A 4 12.41 6.45 30.57
N LEU A 5 12.86 6.40 29.32
CA LEU A 5 12.32 7.21 28.22
C LEU A 5 10.86 6.82 27.84
N TYR A 6 10.48 5.55 28.06
CA TYR A 6 9.11 5.09 27.83
C TYR A 6 8.07 5.63 28.82
N ALA A 7 8.45 6.28 29.92
CA ALA A 7 7.55 6.70 30.98
C ALA A 7 7.13 8.18 30.92
N GLU A 8 7.75 8.99 30.08
CA GLU A 8 7.41 10.42 29.92
C GLU A 8 6.49 10.69 28.72
N TRP A 9 6.11 9.68 27.96
CA TRP A 9 5.30 9.83 26.77
C TRP A 9 3.83 9.92 27.15
N SER A 10 3.19 10.98 26.67
CA SER A 10 1.73 11.13 26.64
C SER A 10 1.10 9.83 26.17
N ASN A 11 -0.04 9.45 26.73
CA ASN A 11 -0.68 8.16 26.51
C ASN A 11 -0.96 7.96 24.99
N PRO A 12 -0.20 7.11 24.26
CA PRO A 12 -0.33 6.99 22.79
C PRO A 12 -1.76 6.61 22.35
N ALA A 13 -2.57 6.01 23.24
CA ALA A 13 -3.96 5.72 22.96
C ALA A 13 -4.83 6.98 22.86
N MET A 14 -4.43 8.09 23.51
CA MET A 14 -5.20 9.34 23.49
C MET A 14 -4.92 10.14 22.21
N GLU A 15 -3.69 10.09 21.69
CA GLU A 15 -3.27 10.78 20.48
C GLU A 15 -3.87 10.12 19.22
N TRP A 16 -3.87 8.79 19.14
CA TRP A 16 -4.54 8.06 18.05
C TRP A 16 -6.07 8.23 18.02
N SER A 17 -6.68 8.86 19.05
CA SER A 17 -8.10 9.26 18.99
C SER A 17 -8.37 10.29 17.89
N LEU A 18 -7.39 11.11 17.51
CA LEU A 18 -7.47 12.06 16.40
C LEU A 18 -7.69 11.34 15.06
N ALA A 19 -7.11 10.16 14.90
CA ALA A 19 -7.26 9.33 13.69
C ALA A 19 -8.62 8.60 13.60
N LEU A 20 -9.44 8.56 14.67
CA LEU A 20 -10.65 7.73 14.71
C LEU A 20 -11.68 8.15 13.67
N PHE A 21 -12.00 9.45 13.59
CA PHE A 21 -12.97 9.95 12.62
C PHE A 21 -12.44 9.85 11.17
N PRO A 22 -11.20 10.27 10.86
CA PRO A 22 -10.57 9.99 9.57
C PRO A 22 -10.57 8.51 9.18
N ALA A 23 -10.31 7.59 10.12
CA ALA A 23 -10.33 6.14 9.86
C ALA A 23 -11.73 5.63 9.48
N LEU A 24 -12.77 6.11 10.16
CA LEU A 24 -14.16 5.75 9.82
C LEU A 24 -14.53 6.24 8.41
N VAL A 25 -14.13 7.46 8.05
CA VAL A 25 -14.33 8.03 6.72
C VAL A 25 -13.53 7.24 5.68
N ALA A 26 -12.26 6.93 5.95
CA ALA A 26 -11.42 6.11 5.08
C ALA A 26 -12.03 4.73 4.82
N VAL A 27 -12.48 4.04 5.88
CA VAL A 27 -13.17 2.73 5.75
C VAL A 27 -14.43 2.87 4.91
N ALA A 28 -15.23 3.94 5.10
CA ALA A 28 -16.42 4.17 4.29
C ALA A 28 -16.08 4.36 2.80
N ILE A 29 -15.07 5.17 2.48
CA ILE A 29 -14.63 5.42 1.09
C ILE A 29 -14.09 4.14 0.43
N VAL A 30 -13.29 3.33 1.15
CA VAL A 30 -12.72 2.11 0.57
C VAL A 30 -13.69 0.93 0.56
N VAL A 31 -14.84 1.01 1.21
CA VAL A 31 -15.81 -0.10 1.26
C VAL A 31 -17.08 0.20 0.48
N VAL A 32 -17.71 1.36 0.73
CA VAL A 32 -19.09 1.61 0.27
C VAL A 32 -19.23 1.57 -1.26
N PRO A 33 -18.38 2.25 -2.06
CA PRO A 33 -18.51 2.22 -3.52
C PRO A 33 -18.46 0.80 -4.09
N GLY A 34 -17.47 0.01 -3.67
CA GLY A 34 -17.30 -1.35 -4.15
C GLY A 34 -18.33 -2.33 -3.61
N LEU A 35 -18.82 -2.12 -2.38
CA LEU A 35 -19.87 -2.95 -1.80
C LEU A 35 -21.19 -2.84 -2.57
N ILE A 36 -21.58 -1.64 -2.98
CA ILE A 36 -22.77 -1.39 -3.79
C ILE A 36 -22.67 -2.20 -5.11
N ILE A 37 -21.51 -2.15 -5.77
CA ILE A 37 -21.27 -2.87 -7.03
C ILE A 37 -21.23 -4.39 -6.80
N ALA A 38 -20.54 -4.86 -5.74
CA ALA A 38 -20.44 -6.28 -5.44
C ALA A 38 -21.82 -6.91 -5.14
N VAL A 39 -22.68 -6.19 -4.39
CA VAL A 39 -24.05 -6.62 -4.11
C VAL A 39 -24.90 -6.63 -5.38
N ALA A 40 -24.78 -5.62 -6.23
CA ALA A 40 -25.46 -5.57 -7.54
C ALA A 40 -25.02 -6.71 -8.48
N ALA A 41 -23.73 -7.12 -8.40
CA ALA A 41 -23.20 -8.29 -9.07
C ALA A 41 -23.61 -9.63 -8.42
N GLY A 42 -24.48 -9.60 -7.40
CA GLY A 42 -25.03 -10.80 -6.75
C GLY A 42 -24.19 -11.41 -5.63
N GLN A 43 -23.10 -10.75 -5.21
CA GLN A 43 -22.31 -11.19 -4.05
C GLN A 43 -23.07 -10.92 -2.75
N LYS A 44 -22.80 -11.69 -1.70
CA LYS A 44 -23.51 -11.58 -0.41
C LYS A 44 -22.57 -11.82 0.78
N GLY A 45 -22.91 -11.19 1.90
CA GLY A 45 -22.19 -11.39 3.17
C GLY A 45 -20.73 -11.09 3.05
N PHE A 46 -19.86 -11.95 3.60
CA PHE A 46 -18.42 -11.73 3.62
C PHE A 46 -17.80 -11.65 2.21
N GLU A 47 -18.36 -12.36 1.20
CA GLU A 47 -17.86 -12.31 -0.17
C GLU A 47 -18.06 -10.93 -0.81
N ALA A 48 -19.19 -10.27 -0.57
CA ALA A 48 -19.41 -8.90 -1.03
C ALA A 48 -18.51 -7.89 -0.30
N PHE A 49 -18.37 -8.06 1.02
CA PHE A 49 -17.55 -7.21 1.87
C PHE A 49 -16.06 -7.33 1.54
N GLY A 50 -15.57 -8.58 1.35
CA GLY A 50 -14.15 -8.84 1.12
C GLY A 50 -13.62 -8.38 -0.24
N VAL A 51 -14.47 -8.33 -1.27
CA VAL A 51 -14.07 -7.83 -2.60
C VAL A 51 -14.22 -6.30 -2.71
N ALA A 52 -15.00 -5.68 -1.82
CA ALA A 52 -15.37 -4.28 -1.92
C ALA A 52 -14.18 -3.30 -1.98
N PRO A 53 -13.12 -3.40 -1.14
CA PRO A 53 -12.02 -2.43 -1.20
C PRO A 53 -11.33 -2.41 -2.56
N ALA A 54 -11.04 -3.56 -3.15
CA ALA A 54 -10.39 -3.63 -4.46
C ALA A 54 -11.22 -2.99 -5.58
N ILE A 55 -12.55 -3.10 -5.50
CA ILE A 55 -13.48 -2.46 -6.44
C ILE A 55 -13.57 -0.96 -6.16
N SER A 56 -13.62 -0.53 -4.90
CA SER A 56 -13.67 0.89 -4.53
C SER A 56 -12.44 1.64 -5.05
N ILE A 57 -11.26 1.04 -4.96
CA ILE A 57 -10.02 1.62 -5.51
C ILE A 57 -10.16 1.83 -7.03
N ALA A 58 -10.70 0.85 -7.76
CA ALA A 58 -10.97 1.02 -9.19
C ALA A 58 -11.95 2.17 -9.46
N VAL A 59 -13.03 2.25 -8.67
CA VAL A 59 -14.04 3.31 -8.80
C VAL A 59 -13.41 4.68 -8.57
N VAL A 60 -12.65 4.84 -7.48
CA VAL A 60 -11.98 6.10 -7.15
C VAL A 60 -11.00 6.49 -8.26
N ALA A 61 -10.09 5.58 -8.64
CA ALA A 61 -9.06 5.87 -9.62
C ALA A 61 -9.64 6.20 -11.01
N ILE A 62 -10.59 5.41 -11.50
CA ILE A 62 -11.19 5.64 -12.82
C ILE A 62 -12.02 6.94 -12.82
N SER A 63 -12.83 7.15 -11.79
CA SER A 63 -13.65 8.36 -11.72
C SER A 63 -12.80 9.63 -11.55
N ALA A 64 -11.67 9.56 -10.85
CA ALA A 64 -10.72 10.66 -10.73
C ALA A 64 -10.08 11.02 -12.08
N ILE A 65 -9.76 10.02 -12.92
CA ILE A 65 -9.25 10.26 -14.28
C ILE A 65 -10.30 10.87 -15.20
N LEU A 66 -11.56 10.47 -15.06
CA LEU A 66 -12.64 10.91 -15.94
C LEU A 66 -13.21 12.30 -15.57
N ALA A 67 -13.19 12.67 -14.29
CA ALA A 67 -13.82 13.87 -13.77
C ALA A 67 -13.33 15.17 -14.44
N PRO A 68 -12.02 15.43 -14.61
CA PRO A 68 -11.54 16.65 -15.24
C PRO A 68 -11.99 16.79 -16.70
N GLY A 69 -12.03 15.69 -17.45
CA GLY A 69 -12.53 15.67 -18.83
C GLY A 69 -14.02 16.03 -18.96
N LEU A 70 -14.77 15.93 -17.85
CA LEU A 70 -16.18 16.32 -17.76
C LEU A 70 -16.38 17.69 -17.09
N GLY A 71 -15.30 18.38 -16.72
CA GLY A 71 -15.34 19.65 -15.98
C GLY A 71 -15.87 19.49 -14.54
N ILE A 72 -15.69 18.31 -13.92
CA ILE A 72 -16.18 18.03 -12.58
C ILE A 72 -15.01 18.08 -11.58
N THR A 73 -15.13 18.93 -10.58
CA THR A 73 -14.19 19.01 -9.45
C THR A 73 -14.22 17.78 -8.57
N TRP A 74 -13.05 17.32 -8.12
CA TRP A 74 -12.92 16.15 -7.27
C TRP A 74 -13.64 16.32 -5.93
N SER A 75 -14.55 15.41 -5.64
CA SER A 75 -15.34 15.39 -4.42
C SER A 75 -15.94 14.01 -4.18
N LEU A 76 -16.49 13.76 -2.99
CA LEU A 76 -17.12 12.47 -2.64
C LEU A 76 -18.22 12.03 -3.63
N TRP A 77 -18.92 12.98 -4.25
CA TRP A 77 -20.01 12.69 -5.20
C TRP A 77 -19.52 12.03 -6.49
N VAL A 78 -18.26 12.26 -6.88
CA VAL A 78 -17.68 11.71 -8.11
C VAL A 78 -17.57 10.18 -8.02
N PRO A 79 -16.85 9.57 -7.06
CA PRO A 79 -16.78 8.12 -6.93
C PRO A 79 -18.13 7.49 -6.55
N LEU A 80 -18.99 8.16 -5.78
CA LEU A 80 -20.32 7.65 -5.47
C LEU A 80 -21.23 7.59 -6.69
N GLY A 81 -21.28 8.65 -7.49
CA GLY A 81 -22.04 8.67 -8.74
C GLY A 81 -21.56 7.61 -9.73
N PHE A 82 -20.23 7.48 -9.89
CA PHE A 82 -19.64 6.46 -10.75
C PHE A 82 -19.92 5.04 -10.24
N SER A 83 -19.90 4.82 -8.91
CA SER A 83 -20.24 3.52 -8.35
C SER A 83 -21.69 3.11 -8.61
N LEU A 84 -22.63 4.05 -8.59
CA LEU A 84 -24.04 3.78 -8.94
C LEU A 84 -24.20 3.37 -10.41
N LEU A 85 -23.49 4.04 -11.32
CA LEU A 85 -23.49 3.66 -12.76
C LEU A 85 -22.95 2.25 -12.95
N LEU A 86 -21.82 1.91 -12.33
CA LEU A 86 -21.25 0.57 -12.39
C LEU A 86 -22.14 -0.48 -11.70
N ALA A 87 -22.84 -0.13 -10.65
CA ALA A 87 -23.80 -1.03 -9.99
C ALA A 87 -25.01 -1.33 -10.88
N LEU A 88 -25.55 -0.34 -11.60
CA LEU A 88 -26.59 -0.55 -12.58
C LEU A 88 -26.12 -1.48 -13.72
N LEU A 89 -24.90 -1.27 -14.22
CA LEU A 89 -24.28 -2.15 -15.21
C LEU A 89 -24.13 -3.58 -14.67
N ALA A 90 -23.59 -3.74 -13.44
CA ALA A 90 -23.44 -5.03 -12.78
C ALA A 90 -24.79 -5.76 -12.62
N ALA A 91 -25.82 -5.05 -12.19
CA ALA A 91 -27.18 -5.59 -12.06
C ALA A 91 -27.74 -6.05 -13.42
N GLY A 92 -27.56 -5.24 -14.45
CA GLY A 92 -27.96 -5.57 -15.84
C GLY A 92 -27.25 -6.81 -16.38
N ILE A 93 -25.93 -6.89 -16.22
CA ILE A 93 -25.11 -8.05 -16.61
C ILE A 93 -25.59 -9.31 -15.87
N THR A 94 -25.76 -9.23 -14.55
CA THR A 94 -26.18 -10.36 -13.71
C THR A 94 -27.59 -10.81 -14.06
N PHE A 95 -28.50 -9.87 -14.27
CA PHE A 95 -29.88 -10.16 -14.69
C PHE A 95 -29.92 -10.88 -16.06
N THR A 96 -29.17 -10.36 -17.04
CA THR A 96 -29.09 -10.93 -18.38
C THR A 96 -28.47 -12.33 -18.37
N ALA A 97 -27.37 -12.51 -17.62
CA ALA A 97 -26.71 -13.80 -17.48
C ALA A 97 -27.64 -14.86 -16.91
N ARG A 98 -28.43 -14.51 -15.88
CA ARG A 98 -29.44 -15.41 -15.30
C ARG A 98 -30.55 -15.74 -16.30
N ARG A 99 -31.04 -14.76 -17.04
CA ARG A 99 -32.12 -14.93 -18.02
C ARG A 99 -31.71 -15.82 -19.19
N LEU A 100 -30.46 -15.66 -19.64
CA LEU A 100 -29.88 -16.46 -20.74
C LEU A 100 -29.35 -17.83 -20.29
N ARG A 101 -29.44 -18.18 -19.01
CA ARG A 101 -28.90 -19.42 -18.42
C ARG A 101 -27.39 -19.61 -18.65
N PHE A 102 -26.65 -18.52 -18.85
CA PHE A 102 -25.19 -18.56 -18.89
C PHE A 102 -24.57 -18.78 -17.50
N GLU A 103 -25.34 -18.67 -16.44
CA GLU A 103 -24.90 -19.02 -15.10
C GLU A 103 -25.09 -20.53 -14.90
N ASP A 104 -23.99 -21.25 -14.79
CA ASP A 104 -23.98 -22.45 -13.99
C ASP A 104 -24.43 -22.03 -12.59
N ALA A 105 -25.60 -22.43 -12.16
CA ALA A 105 -26.02 -22.24 -10.78
C ALA A 105 -24.84 -22.72 -9.90
N PRO A 106 -24.35 -21.91 -8.94
CA PRO A 106 -23.30 -22.39 -8.07
C PRO A 106 -23.76 -23.75 -7.60
N HIS A 107 -22.96 -24.81 -7.82
CA HIS A 107 -23.26 -26.14 -7.36
C HIS A 107 -23.43 -26.04 -5.84
N ARG A 108 -24.65 -25.68 -5.43
CA ARG A 108 -25.09 -25.91 -4.06
C ARG A 108 -25.21 -27.43 -4.00
N PRO A 109 -24.43 -28.12 -3.19
CA PRO A 109 -24.85 -29.43 -2.74
C PRO A 109 -26.28 -29.20 -2.23
N GLU A 110 -27.21 -30.06 -2.56
CA GLU A 110 -28.51 -30.16 -1.90
C GLU A 110 -28.30 -30.54 -0.41
N GLU A 111 -27.70 -29.65 0.31
CA GLU A 111 -27.80 -29.60 1.75
C GLU A 111 -29.14 -28.93 2.01
N GLN A 112 -30.08 -29.82 2.42
CA GLN A 112 -31.38 -29.52 2.98
C GLN A 112 -31.39 -28.11 3.59
N ALA A 113 -32.47 -27.34 3.34
CA ALA A 113 -32.75 -26.01 3.83
C ALA A 113 -32.93 -25.99 5.38
N VAL A 114 -31.93 -26.44 6.11
CA VAL A 114 -31.75 -26.12 7.51
C VAL A 114 -31.47 -24.63 7.54
N ARG A 115 -32.25 -23.85 8.28
CA ARG A 115 -31.97 -22.44 8.58
C ARG A 115 -30.52 -22.35 9.08
N ARG A 116 -29.58 -22.10 8.17
CA ARG A 116 -28.17 -21.94 8.52
C ARG A 116 -28.09 -20.66 9.35
N THR A 117 -27.80 -20.81 10.63
CA THR A 117 -27.46 -19.69 11.49
C THR A 117 -26.22 -19.03 10.93
N TRP A 118 -26.03 -17.74 11.21
CA TRP A 118 -24.84 -16.97 10.82
C TRP A 118 -23.53 -17.69 11.15
N PHE A 119 -23.47 -18.39 12.30
CA PHE A 119 -22.34 -19.24 12.72
C PHE A 119 -22.12 -20.46 11.84
N SER A 120 -23.17 -21.11 11.37
CA SER A 120 -23.06 -22.31 10.52
C SER A 120 -22.62 -22.01 9.09
N SER A 121 -22.72 -20.74 8.63
CA SER A 121 -22.27 -20.31 7.31
C SER A 121 -20.75 -20.11 7.21
N GLY A 122 -20.01 -20.19 8.31
CA GLY A 122 -18.57 -19.90 8.39
C GLY A 122 -18.24 -18.40 8.33
N GLN A 123 -19.23 -17.51 8.28
CA GLN A 123 -19.01 -16.06 8.23
C GLN A 123 -18.49 -15.54 9.57
N ALA A 124 -19.04 -16.03 10.70
CA ALA A 124 -18.58 -15.61 12.01
C ALA A 124 -17.08 -15.85 12.24
N TRP A 125 -16.57 -17.00 11.76
CA TRP A 125 -15.14 -17.29 11.83
C TRP A 125 -14.29 -16.33 10.99
N ALA A 126 -14.80 -15.94 9.82
CA ALA A 126 -14.11 -14.96 8.96
C ALA A 126 -14.08 -13.55 9.57
N TYR A 127 -15.20 -13.08 10.14
CA TYR A 127 -15.22 -11.81 10.87
C TYR A 127 -14.38 -11.86 12.14
N GLY A 128 -14.39 -13.00 12.87
CA GLY A 128 -13.49 -13.20 14.00
C GLY A 128 -12.02 -13.14 13.61
N ALA A 129 -11.63 -13.73 12.49
CA ALA A 129 -10.28 -13.64 11.95
C ALA A 129 -9.90 -12.20 11.59
N LEU A 130 -10.84 -11.45 10.98
CA LEU A 130 -10.63 -10.04 10.65
C LEU A 130 -10.39 -9.19 11.90
N VAL A 131 -11.19 -9.39 12.94
CA VAL A 131 -11.02 -8.67 14.21
C VAL A 131 -9.66 -8.99 14.85
N ILE A 132 -9.25 -10.26 14.89
CA ILE A 132 -7.95 -10.65 15.44
C ILE A 132 -6.80 -10.02 14.65
N ALA A 133 -6.82 -10.15 13.33
CA ALA A 133 -5.79 -9.53 12.48
C ALA A 133 -5.77 -8.01 12.65
N GLY A 134 -6.95 -7.37 12.64
CA GLY A 134 -7.12 -5.94 12.83
C GLY A 134 -6.49 -5.45 14.14
N ILE A 135 -6.79 -6.11 15.27
CA ILE A 135 -6.23 -5.75 16.58
C ILE A 135 -4.70 -5.87 16.60
N LEU A 136 -4.16 -7.01 16.09
CA LEU A 136 -2.72 -7.25 16.11
C LEU A 136 -1.96 -6.27 15.19
N LEU A 137 -2.51 -6.02 13.99
CA LEU A 137 -1.90 -5.09 13.03
C LEU A 137 -2.05 -3.64 13.46
N THR A 138 -3.19 -3.23 14.01
CA THR A 138 -3.37 -1.90 14.60
C THR A 138 -2.30 -1.63 15.65
N ARG A 139 -2.13 -2.54 16.61
CA ARG A 139 -1.10 -2.41 17.63
C ARG A 139 0.31 -2.26 17.03
N ASN A 140 0.65 -3.09 16.04
CA ASN A 140 1.98 -3.03 15.44
C ASN A 140 2.20 -1.74 14.65
N ILE A 141 1.20 -1.29 13.88
CA ILE A 141 1.30 -0.09 13.05
C ILE A 141 1.34 1.17 13.92
N THR A 142 0.47 1.27 14.94
CA THR A 142 0.46 2.43 15.84
C THR A 142 1.76 2.53 16.65
N ASN A 143 2.32 1.40 17.08
CA ASN A 143 3.61 1.38 17.75
C ASN A 143 4.81 1.66 16.81
N ALA A 144 4.69 1.32 15.52
CA ALA A 144 5.72 1.58 14.53
C ALA A 144 5.75 3.04 14.09
N ILE A 145 4.61 3.69 14.06
CA ILE A 145 4.49 5.12 13.69
C ILE A 145 4.71 6.02 14.92
N GLY A 146 4.26 5.62 16.11
CA GLY A 146 4.26 6.45 17.30
C GLY A 146 3.01 7.34 17.35
N ASN A 147 3.13 8.64 17.07
CA ASN A 147 2.03 9.59 17.02
C ASN A 147 1.39 9.65 15.62
N PRO A 148 0.07 9.87 15.53
CA PRO A 148 -0.62 9.92 14.24
C PRO A 148 -0.26 11.14 13.40
N ASP A 149 0.26 12.20 13.96
CA ASP A 149 0.71 13.43 13.32
C ASP A 149 2.18 13.39 12.86
N TRP A 150 2.97 12.40 13.32
CA TRP A 150 4.36 12.29 12.91
C TRP A 150 4.51 11.96 11.42
N VAL A 151 5.48 12.60 10.80
CA VAL A 151 5.86 12.39 9.41
C VAL A 151 6.98 11.35 9.34
N SER A 152 6.92 10.45 8.36
CA SER A 152 8.05 9.57 8.08
C SER A 152 9.28 10.36 7.67
N GLN A 153 10.44 10.05 8.25
CA GLN A 153 11.72 10.69 7.98
C GLN A 153 12.37 10.15 6.70
N THR A 154 11.57 10.02 5.61
CA THR A 154 11.98 9.40 4.36
C THR A 154 11.75 10.31 3.16
N TYR A 155 12.50 10.05 2.09
CA TYR A 155 12.55 10.86 0.88
C TYR A 155 11.18 11.13 0.22
N ASP A 156 10.36 10.08 0.02
CA ASP A 156 9.13 10.19 -0.79
C ASP A 156 7.97 10.88 -0.05
N VAL A 157 8.09 11.10 1.27
CA VAL A 157 6.98 11.62 2.07
C VAL A 157 6.58 13.03 1.66
N ASN A 158 7.53 13.91 1.28
CA ASN A 158 7.25 15.26 0.81
C ASN A 158 6.29 15.25 -0.38
N PHE A 159 6.54 14.40 -1.38
CA PHE A 159 5.65 14.24 -2.52
C PHE A 159 4.25 13.78 -2.09
N HIS A 160 4.20 12.76 -1.25
CA HIS A 160 2.91 12.15 -0.90
C HIS A 160 2.01 13.10 -0.10
N LEU A 161 2.55 13.81 0.88
CA LEU A 161 1.76 14.72 1.68
C LEU A 161 1.35 15.96 0.87
N ASN A 162 2.27 16.56 0.14
CA ASN A 162 1.98 17.70 -0.72
C ASN A 162 0.96 17.37 -1.81
N ALA A 163 1.00 16.17 -2.39
CA ALA A 163 0.02 15.74 -3.40
C ALA A 163 -1.41 15.62 -2.84
N ILE A 164 -1.59 15.33 -1.55
CA ILE A 164 -2.92 15.34 -0.91
C ILE A 164 -3.50 16.74 -0.94
N ARG A 165 -2.73 17.73 -0.49
CA ARG A 165 -3.12 19.16 -0.49
C ARG A 165 -3.35 19.63 -1.91
N TYR A 166 -2.42 19.38 -2.82
CA TYR A 166 -2.49 19.77 -4.22
C TYR A 166 -3.76 19.29 -4.93
N ILE A 167 -4.24 18.09 -4.62
CA ILE A 167 -5.52 17.59 -5.15
C ILE A 167 -6.70 18.38 -4.60
N VAL A 168 -6.67 18.81 -3.34
CA VAL A 168 -7.75 19.59 -2.75
C VAL A 168 -7.79 20.98 -3.37
N ASP A 169 -6.65 21.64 -3.50
CA ASP A 169 -6.53 23.01 -4.00
C ASP A 169 -6.87 23.10 -5.51
N THR A 170 -6.35 22.16 -6.31
CA THR A 170 -6.66 22.11 -7.74
C THR A 170 -8.01 21.50 -8.08
N GLY A 171 -8.62 20.77 -7.13
CA GLY A 171 -9.84 20.00 -7.38
C GLY A 171 -9.66 18.87 -8.41
N ASN A 172 -8.42 18.40 -8.65
CA ASN A 172 -8.10 17.45 -9.69
C ASN A 172 -7.25 16.27 -9.17
N ALA A 173 -7.88 15.13 -8.93
CA ALA A 173 -7.26 13.90 -8.44
C ALA A 173 -6.81 12.92 -9.55
N SER A 174 -6.76 13.36 -10.80
CA SER A 174 -6.45 12.51 -11.94
C SER A 174 -5.00 12.02 -11.90
N SER A 175 -4.80 10.72 -12.11
CA SER A 175 -3.46 10.13 -12.33
C SER A 175 -2.72 10.72 -13.55
N LEU A 176 -3.39 11.48 -14.40
CA LEU A 176 -2.83 12.22 -15.54
C LEU A 176 -2.48 13.67 -15.19
N ASN A 177 -2.70 14.09 -13.93
CA ASN A 177 -2.51 15.47 -13.49
C ASN A 177 -1.62 15.60 -12.25
N VAL A 178 -1.68 14.68 -11.28
CA VAL A 178 -1.01 14.87 -9.97
C VAL A 178 0.50 15.12 -10.11
N ALA A 179 1.15 14.52 -11.11
CA ALA A 179 2.56 14.77 -11.39
C ALA A 179 2.85 16.20 -11.86
N SER A 180 1.84 17.02 -12.24
CA SER A 180 2.04 18.44 -12.60
C SER A 180 2.55 19.26 -11.42
N MET A 181 2.30 18.83 -10.17
CA MET A 181 2.86 19.45 -8.98
C MET A 181 4.40 19.57 -9.01
N THR A 182 5.08 18.67 -9.70
CA THR A 182 6.55 18.64 -9.77
C THR A 182 7.10 18.73 -11.19
N ALA A 183 6.25 18.86 -12.20
CA ALA A 183 6.66 18.81 -13.61
C ALA A 183 7.34 20.10 -14.10
N GLY A 184 7.10 21.27 -13.47
CA GLY A 184 7.52 22.56 -14.01
C GLY A 184 7.01 22.71 -15.45
N ASP A 185 7.91 23.06 -16.39
CA ASP A 185 7.60 23.19 -17.82
C ASP A 185 7.63 21.87 -18.60
N ASN A 186 7.93 20.75 -17.93
CA ASN A 186 7.98 19.44 -18.60
C ASN A 186 6.59 18.85 -18.80
N PRO A 187 6.43 17.92 -19.80
CA PRO A 187 5.18 17.18 -19.97
C PRO A 187 4.80 16.41 -18.71
N VAL A 188 3.53 16.49 -18.33
CA VAL A 188 3.00 15.79 -17.15
C VAL A 188 2.92 14.29 -17.44
N GLU A 189 3.61 13.49 -16.65
CA GLU A 189 3.62 12.04 -16.74
C GLU A 189 2.48 11.41 -15.93
N PHE A 190 2.18 10.13 -16.21
CA PHE A 190 1.23 9.35 -15.43
C PHE A 190 1.80 9.06 -14.04
N TYR A 191 1.02 9.37 -13.00
CA TYR A 191 1.33 9.01 -11.62
C TYR A 191 0.17 8.26 -10.96
N PRO A 192 0.38 7.10 -10.26
CA PRO A 192 -0.71 6.33 -9.65
C PRO A 192 -1.32 7.05 -8.43
N ALA A 193 -2.33 7.88 -8.67
CA ALA A 193 -2.90 8.80 -7.70
C ALA A 193 -4.05 8.23 -6.85
N ALA A 194 -4.43 6.96 -6.99
CA ALA A 194 -5.59 6.40 -6.29
C ALA A 194 -5.53 6.57 -4.76
N TRP A 195 -4.37 6.39 -4.15
CA TRP A 195 -4.16 6.58 -2.71
C TRP A 195 -4.36 8.05 -2.32
N HIS A 196 -3.77 8.98 -3.07
CA HIS A 196 -3.88 10.42 -2.84
C HIS A 196 -5.30 10.93 -3.04
N ALA A 197 -6.01 10.40 -4.05
CA ALA A 197 -7.42 10.73 -4.30
C ALA A 197 -8.32 10.32 -3.12
N ILE A 198 -8.06 9.17 -2.47
CA ILE A 198 -8.76 8.75 -1.25
C ILE A 198 -8.39 9.68 -0.09
N ALA A 199 -7.10 9.95 0.11
CA ALA A 199 -6.60 10.80 1.19
C ALA A 199 -7.15 12.24 1.08
N ALA A 200 -7.20 12.81 -0.14
CA ALA A 200 -7.81 14.11 -0.39
C ALA A 200 -9.31 14.15 -0.04
N LEU A 201 -10.07 13.08 -0.32
CA LEU A 201 -11.47 13.00 0.13
C LEU A 201 -11.59 12.96 1.66
N ILE A 202 -10.65 12.31 2.34
CA ILE A 202 -10.63 12.30 3.81
C ILE A 202 -10.34 13.71 4.33
N LEU A 203 -9.37 14.42 3.74
CA LEU A 203 -9.07 15.82 4.07
C LEU A 203 -10.31 16.71 3.90
N GLN A 204 -10.97 16.66 2.75
CA GLN A 204 -12.20 17.41 2.47
C GLN A 204 -13.35 17.13 3.45
N LEU A 205 -13.45 15.91 3.98
CA LEU A 205 -14.56 15.49 4.83
C LEU A 205 -14.29 15.64 6.32
N THR A 206 -13.03 15.66 6.73
CA THR A 206 -12.66 15.66 8.17
C THR A 206 -11.93 16.91 8.61
N ASN A 207 -11.29 17.60 7.67
CA ASN A 207 -10.38 18.72 7.93
C ASN A 207 -9.30 18.36 8.97
N ALA A 208 -8.86 17.09 8.97
CA ALA A 208 -7.77 16.63 9.82
C ALA A 208 -6.43 16.95 9.14
N ASP A 209 -5.37 17.06 9.93
CA ASP A 209 -4.04 17.34 9.45
C ASP A 209 -3.54 16.28 8.46
N VAL A 210 -2.82 16.70 7.44
CA VAL A 210 -2.39 15.82 6.35
C VAL A 210 -1.54 14.65 6.85
N PRO A 211 -0.59 14.81 7.79
CA PRO A 211 0.14 13.67 8.39
C PRO A 211 -0.80 12.67 9.08
N VAL A 212 -1.78 13.14 9.85
CA VAL A 212 -2.80 12.30 10.50
C VAL A 212 -3.57 11.47 9.48
N ILE A 213 -3.93 12.06 8.33
CA ILE A 213 -4.62 11.36 7.24
C ILE A 213 -3.71 10.29 6.62
N ALA A 214 -2.45 10.59 6.35
CA ALA A 214 -1.50 9.65 5.76
C ALA A 214 -1.27 8.43 6.66
N ASN A 215 -1.10 8.66 7.97
CA ASN A 215 -0.93 7.60 8.96
C ASN A 215 -2.23 6.82 9.20
N THR A 216 -3.38 7.48 9.16
CA THR A 216 -4.71 6.84 9.16
C THR A 216 -4.88 5.93 7.95
N MET A 217 -4.47 6.36 6.77
CA MET A 217 -4.51 5.53 5.57
C MET A 217 -3.59 4.31 5.69
N SER A 218 -2.39 4.47 6.24
CA SER A 218 -1.48 3.36 6.53
C SER A 218 -2.11 2.34 7.48
N LEU A 219 -2.81 2.83 8.53
CA LEU A 219 -3.55 2.00 9.46
C LEU A 219 -4.72 1.26 8.79
N VAL A 220 -5.55 1.95 8.01
CA VAL A 220 -6.73 1.35 7.34
C VAL A 220 -6.29 0.35 6.27
N VAL A 221 -5.28 0.67 5.46
CA VAL A 221 -4.74 -0.25 4.45
C VAL A 221 -4.13 -1.48 5.12
N GLY A 222 -3.29 -1.29 6.14
CA GLY A 222 -2.57 -2.38 6.78
C GLY A 222 -3.42 -3.23 7.73
N ALA A 223 -4.26 -2.62 8.57
CA ALA A 223 -5.00 -3.33 9.61
C ALA A 223 -6.45 -3.70 9.23
N PHE A 224 -6.97 -3.18 8.13
CA PHE A 224 -8.33 -3.48 7.68
C PHE A 224 -8.38 -4.04 6.25
N VAL A 225 -7.88 -3.33 5.24
CA VAL A 225 -7.97 -3.76 3.82
C VAL A 225 -7.18 -5.05 3.58
N TRP A 226 -5.93 -5.10 4.06
CA TRP A 226 -5.07 -6.27 3.92
C TRP A 226 -5.67 -7.53 4.54
N PRO A 227 -6.01 -7.58 5.85
CA PRO A 227 -6.57 -8.78 6.43
C PRO A 227 -7.92 -9.16 5.83
N LEU A 228 -8.76 -8.21 5.44
CA LEU A 228 -10.01 -8.47 4.74
C LEU A 228 -9.77 -9.19 3.40
N SER A 229 -8.78 -8.73 2.62
CA SER A 229 -8.38 -9.31 1.34
C SER A 229 -7.79 -10.71 1.50
N VAL A 230 -6.92 -10.91 2.50
CA VAL A 230 -6.33 -12.23 2.80
C VAL A 230 -7.39 -13.23 3.23
N ILE A 231 -8.29 -12.86 4.14
CA ILE A 231 -9.37 -13.73 4.61
C ILE A 231 -10.33 -14.05 3.47
N TYR A 232 -10.64 -13.07 2.61
CA TYR A 232 -11.39 -13.31 1.37
C TYR A 232 -10.68 -14.35 0.50
N MET A 233 -9.38 -14.22 0.28
CA MET A 233 -8.58 -15.15 -0.51
C MET A 233 -8.62 -16.57 0.07
N VAL A 234 -8.30 -16.74 1.34
CA VAL A 234 -8.30 -18.06 2.01
C VAL A 234 -9.67 -18.70 1.92
N ARG A 235 -10.74 -17.94 2.18
CA ARG A 235 -12.12 -18.40 2.12
C ARG A 235 -12.57 -18.84 0.72
N ASN A 236 -12.05 -18.19 -0.31
CA ASN A 236 -12.36 -18.51 -1.70
C ASN A 236 -11.44 -19.58 -2.29
N LEU A 237 -10.22 -19.76 -1.81
CA LEU A 237 -9.30 -20.79 -2.26
C LEU A 237 -9.61 -22.14 -1.61
N PHE A 238 -9.86 -22.18 -0.30
CA PHE A 238 -9.84 -23.40 0.50
C PHE A 238 -11.17 -23.75 1.15
N LYS A 239 -11.39 -25.06 1.37
CA LYS A 239 -12.44 -25.58 2.26
C LYS A 239 -11.87 -25.76 3.67
N VAL A 240 -11.47 -24.67 4.31
CA VAL A 240 -10.89 -24.71 5.66
C VAL A 240 -11.94 -24.92 6.75
N THR A 241 -11.48 -25.44 7.89
CA THR A 241 -12.31 -25.55 9.10
C THR A 241 -12.54 -24.19 9.75
N GLY A 242 -13.54 -24.06 10.64
CA GLY A 242 -13.76 -22.83 11.41
C GLY A 242 -12.53 -22.40 12.23
N PRO A 243 -11.91 -23.30 13.02
CA PRO A 243 -10.67 -23.01 13.72
C PRO A 243 -9.56 -22.50 12.81
N THR A 244 -9.32 -23.14 11.68
CA THR A 244 -8.32 -22.68 10.69
C THR A 244 -8.63 -21.28 10.18
N MET A 245 -9.90 -20.97 9.91
CA MET A 245 -10.29 -19.63 9.48
C MET A 245 -9.95 -18.59 10.54
N LEU A 246 -10.17 -18.86 11.82
CA LEU A 246 -9.84 -17.94 12.91
C LEU A 246 -8.32 -17.72 13.03
N VAL A 247 -7.55 -18.83 12.95
CA VAL A 247 -6.07 -18.81 12.99
C VAL A 247 -5.49 -18.01 11.83
N THR A 248 -6.17 -17.96 10.67
CA THR A 248 -5.75 -17.14 9.53
C THR A 248 -5.57 -15.67 9.92
N GLY A 249 -6.38 -15.16 10.86
CA GLY A 249 -6.21 -13.80 11.36
C GLY A 249 -4.84 -13.56 12.03
N ALA A 250 -4.41 -14.49 12.89
CA ALA A 250 -3.10 -14.42 13.53
C ALA A 250 -1.94 -14.59 12.53
N ILE A 251 -2.09 -15.51 11.55
CA ILE A 251 -1.09 -15.71 10.49
C ILE A 251 -0.95 -14.44 9.64
N THR A 252 -2.05 -13.76 9.33
CA THR A 252 -2.03 -12.53 8.53
C THR A 252 -1.23 -11.41 9.18
N ALA A 253 -1.24 -11.33 10.51
CA ALA A 253 -0.51 -10.33 11.29
C ALA A 253 0.93 -10.77 11.66
N ALA A 254 1.37 -11.94 11.23
CA ALA A 254 2.64 -12.52 11.66
C ALA A 254 3.83 -12.14 10.77
N PHE A 255 3.59 -11.57 9.59
CA PHE A 255 4.62 -11.19 8.63
C PHE A 255 5.03 -9.72 8.81
N THR A 256 6.33 -9.47 8.90
CA THR A 256 6.88 -8.11 8.85
C THR A 256 6.95 -7.58 7.40
N GLY A 257 7.06 -8.46 6.40
CA GLY A 257 7.14 -8.10 4.99
C GLY A 257 5.92 -7.30 4.49
N PHE A 258 4.72 -7.52 5.03
CA PHE A 258 3.56 -6.69 4.74
C PHE A 258 2.58 -6.71 5.94
N PRO A 259 2.04 -5.57 6.36
CA PRO A 259 2.16 -4.24 5.78
C PRO A 259 3.39 -3.44 6.26
N LEU A 260 4.05 -3.86 7.35
CA LEU A 260 5.02 -3.06 8.10
C LEU A 260 6.21 -2.62 7.25
N LEU A 261 6.72 -3.48 6.35
CA LEU A 261 7.90 -3.18 5.55
C LEU A 261 7.71 -1.95 4.65
N LEU A 262 6.51 -1.76 4.07
CA LEU A 262 6.22 -0.61 3.21
C LEU A 262 5.85 0.66 3.98
N ILE A 263 5.55 0.54 5.27
CA ILE A 263 5.41 1.67 6.19
C ILE A 263 6.79 2.16 6.63
N TYR A 264 7.69 1.20 6.92
CA TYR A 264 9.07 1.48 7.30
C TYR A 264 9.89 2.07 6.16
N PHE A 265 9.84 1.44 4.97
CA PHE A 265 10.73 1.77 3.85
C PHE A 265 10.04 2.73 2.87
N GLY A 266 10.51 3.99 2.81
CA GLY A 266 10.17 4.97 1.80
C GLY A 266 8.69 5.36 1.70
N VAL A 267 7.86 4.96 2.69
CA VAL A 267 6.40 5.18 2.73
C VAL A 267 5.70 4.92 1.39
N LEU A 268 5.93 3.78 0.79
CA LEU A 268 5.41 3.40 -0.52
C LEU A 268 3.87 3.27 -0.52
N TYR A 269 3.15 4.33 -0.16
CA TYR A 269 1.70 4.35 0.08
C TYR A 269 0.86 3.82 -1.11
N PRO A 270 1.05 4.26 -2.36
CA PRO A 270 0.30 3.73 -3.50
C PRO A 270 0.58 2.25 -3.74
N ASN A 271 1.84 1.81 -3.60
CA ASN A 271 2.22 0.41 -3.75
C ASN A 271 1.61 -0.45 -2.63
N SER A 272 1.61 0.04 -1.39
CA SER A 272 0.98 -0.62 -0.24
C SER A 272 -0.51 -0.84 -0.48
N LEU A 273 -1.24 0.16 -0.99
CA LEU A 273 -2.64 0.04 -1.36
C LEU A 273 -2.87 -1.06 -2.41
N GLY A 274 -2.02 -1.11 -3.44
CA GLY A 274 -2.07 -2.13 -4.49
C GLY A 274 -1.81 -3.54 -3.96
N VAL A 275 -0.77 -3.72 -3.15
CA VAL A 275 -0.40 -5.01 -2.55
C VAL A 275 -1.51 -5.52 -1.62
N ALA A 276 -2.13 -4.63 -0.83
CA ALA A 276 -3.20 -5.00 0.10
C ALA A 276 -4.41 -5.67 -0.58
N VAL A 277 -4.68 -5.39 -1.85
CA VAL A 277 -5.83 -5.95 -2.58
C VAL A 277 -5.46 -7.09 -3.54
N MET A 278 -4.18 -7.40 -3.76
CA MET A 278 -3.74 -8.50 -4.60
C MET A 278 -4.34 -9.87 -4.22
N PRO A 279 -4.53 -10.22 -2.92
CA PRO A 279 -5.15 -11.49 -2.53
C PRO A 279 -6.56 -11.69 -3.13
N VAL A 280 -7.32 -10.61 -3.32
CA VAL A 280 -8.64 -10.66 -3.97
C VAL A 280 -8.51 -11.08 -5.43
N GLY A 281 -7.58 -10.46 -6.17
CA GLY A 281 -7.31 -10.78 -7.57
C GLY A 281 -6.90 -12.24 -7.76
N LEU A 282 -5.97 -12.72 -6.93
CA LEU A 282 -5.52 -14.12 -6.95
C LEU A 282 -6.68 -15.10 -6.71
N ALA A 283 -7.55 -14.80 -5.73
CA ALA A 283 -8.71 -15.62 -5.42
C ALA A 283 -9.72 -15.67 -6.57
N LEU A 284 -10.06 -14.52 -7.17
CA LEU A 284 -11.00 -14.43 -8.30
C LEU A 284 -10.48 -15.19 -9.53
N LEU A 285 -9.20 -15.06 -9.85
CA LEU A 285 -8.58 -15.79 -10.95
C LEU A 285 -8.61 -17.31 -10.69
N ALA A 286 -8.28 -17.75 -9.48
CA ALA A 286 -8.37 -19.17 -9.12
C ALA A 286 -9.80 -19.72 -9.18
N GLN A 287 -10.81 -18.92 -8.81
CA GLN A 287 -12.24 -19.26 -8.95
C GLN A 287 -12.63 -19.36 -10.44
N LEU A 288 -12.27 -18.34 -11.24
CA LEU A 288 -12.59 -18.28 -12.67
C LEU A 288 -12.04 -19.49 -13.43
N PHE A 289 -10.79 -19.88 -13.15
CA PHE A 289 -10.13 -21.01 -13.79
C PHE A 289 -10.39 -22.35 -13.09
N ARG A 290 -11.29 -22.40 -12.11
CA ARG A 290 -11.65 -23.60 -11.34
C ARG A 290 -10.43 -24.33 -10.76
N ALA A 291 -9.48 -23.55 -10.27
CA ALA A 291 -8.24 -24.01 -9.62
C ALA A 291 -8.30 -23.90 -8.09
N ALA A 292 -9.40 -23.38 -7.54
CA ALA A 292 -9.70 -23.36 -6.11
C ALA A 292 -10.42 -24.65 -5.65
N GLN A 293 -10.43 -24.91 -4.34
CA GLN A 293 -11.19 -26.00 -3.73
C GLN A 293 -12.68 -25.65 -3.55
N THR A 294 -13.01 -24.36 -3.61
CA THR A 294 -14.38 -23.85 -3.44
C THR A 294 -14.93 -23.34 -4.78
N ALA A 295 -16.25 -23.19 -4.87
CA ALA A 295 -16.94 -22.54 -5.99
C ALA A 295 -17.94 -21.54 -5.41
N ARG A 296 -17.44 -20.35 -5.00
CA ARG A 296 -18.23 -19.34 -4.30
C ARG A 296 -18.73 -18.23 -5.21
N VAL A 297 -18.02 -17.97 -6.29
CA VAL A 297 -18.33 -16.92 -7.25
C VAL A 297 -18.67 -17.57 -8.60
N SER A 298 -19.81 -17.22 -9.19
CA SER A 298 -20.18 -17.67 -10.53
C SER A 298 -19.35 -16.96 -11.61
N THR A 299 -19.24 -17.59 -12.79
CA THR A 299 -18.31 -17.17 -13.84
C THR A 299 -18.51 -15.71 -14.30
N VAL A 300 -19.77 -15.31 -14.55
CA VAL A 300 -20.05 -13.95 -15.09
C VAL A 300 -19.69 -12.87 -14.06
N PRO A 301 -20.17 -12.91 -12.80
CA PRO A 301 -19.67 -11.99 -11.76
C PRO A 301 -18.16 -12.06 -11.54
N ALA A 302 -17.53 -13.27 -11.61
CA ALA A 302 -16.08 -13.39 -11.44
C ALA A 302 -15.30 -12.63 -12.51
N VAL A 303 -15.75 -12.65 -13.77
CA VAL A 303 -15.12 -11.88 -14.86
C VAL A 303 -15.30 -10.39 -14.64
N PHE A 304 -16.53 -9.94 -14.40
CA PHE A 304 -16.81 -8.51 -14.20
C PHE A 304 -16.07 -7.92 -13.00
N LEU A 305 -16.15 -8.57 -11.85
CA LEU A 305 -15.45 -8.14 -10.64
C LEU A 305 -13.93 -8.28 -10.80
N GLY A 306 -13.47 -9.34 -11.49
CA GLY A 306 -12.05 -9.54 -11.78
C GLY A 306 -11.43 -8.43 -12.62
N ILE A 307 -12.18 -7.91 -13.61
CA ILE A 307 -11.74 -6.74 -14.40
C ILE A 307 -11.61 -5.51 -13.50
N LEU A 308 -12.60 -5.22 -12.67
CA LEU A 308 -12.54 -4.07 -11.76
C LEU A 308 -11.39 -4.20 -10.75
N VAL A 309 -11.19 -5.40 -10.18
CA VAL A 309 -10.07 -5.65 -9.25
C VAL A 309 -8.71 -5.49 -9.96
N ALA A 310 -8.58 -5.98 -11.19
CA ALA A 310 -7.35 -5.80 -11.98
C ALA A 310 -7.07 -4.31 -12.26
N LEU A 311 -8.10 -3.55 -12.66
CA LEU A 311 -7.99 -2.10 -12.88
C LEU A 311 -7.66 -1.37 -11.57
N GLY A 312 -8.33 -1.71 -10.46
CA GLY A 312 -8.05 -1.12 -9.15
C GLY A 312 -6.61 -1.39 -8.68
N THR A 313 -6.13 -2.62 -8.87
CA THR A 313 -4.74 -2.98 -8.53
C THR A 313 -3.73 -2.25 -9.41
N ALA A 314 -4.01 -2.13 -10.72
CA ALA A 314 -3.13 -1.44 -11.68
C ALA A 314 -3.05 0.06 -11.44
N LEU A 315 -4.19 0.71 -11.17
CA LEU A 315 -4.29 2.14 -10.92
C LEU A 315 -3.89 2.53 -9.49
N ALA A 316 -3.93 1.58 -8.54
CA ALA A 316 -3.30 1.78 -7.24
C ALA A 316 -1.78 1.87 -7.40
N HIS A 317 -1.17 0.92 -8.13
CA HIS A 317 0.23 0.98 -8.52
C HIS A 317 0.55 -0.04 -9.64
N PRO A 318 1.22 0.36 -10.74
CA PRO A 318 1.60 -0.55 -11.83
C PRO A 318 2.41 -1.78 -11.37
N ASN A 319 3.29 -1.59 -10.39
CA ASN A 319 4.07 -2.67 -9.79
C ASN A 319 3.17 -3.75 -9.14
N ALA A 320 2.08 -3.38 -8.47
CA ALA A 320 1.18 -4.33 -7.82
C ALA A 320 0.47 -5.25 -8.83
N ILE A 321 -0.03 -4.71 -9.94
CA ILE A 321 -0.64 -5.55 -10.97
C ILE A 321 0.40 -6.46 -11.63
N MET A 322 1.62 -5.97 -11.91
CA MET A 322 2.70 -6.79 -12.45
C MET A 322 3.07 -7.92 -11.49
N SER A 323 3.13 -7.65 -10.19
CA SER A 323 3.34 -8.65 -9.14
C SER A 323 2.25 -9.72 -9.12
N LEU A 324 0.97 -9.32 -9.23
CA LEU A 324 -0.14 -10.27 -9.34
C LEU A 324 -0.03 -11.12 -10.61
N LEU A 325 0.31 -10.51 -11.75
CA LEU A 325 0.49 -11.22 -13.00
C LEU A 325 1.61 -12.27 -12.93
N VAL A 326 2.72 -11.95 -12.27
CA VAL A 326 3.80 -12.92 -12.00
C VAL A 326 3.30 -14.08 -11.14
N MET A 327 2.58 -13.79 -10.06
CA MET A 327 2.05 -14.83 -9.16
C MET A 327 1.11 -15.81 -9.86
N VAL A 328 0.40 -15.39 -10.91
CA VAL A 328 -0.56 -16.26 -11.61
C VAL A 328 0.03 -17.00 -12.82
N VAL A 329 1.29 -16.76 -13.19
CA VAL A 329 1.97 -17.50 -14.25
C VAL A 329 1.90 -19.05 -14.00
N PRO A 330 2.28 -19.56 -12.80
CA PRO A 330 2.14 -20.98 -12.52
C PRO A 330 0.69 -21.49 -12.49
N LEU A 331 -0.27 -20.64 -12.12
CA LEU A 331 -1.70 -20.97 -12.22
C LEU A 331 -2.12 -21.21 -13.68
N PHE A 332 -1.72 -20.35 -14.61
CA PHE A 332 -2.04 -20.49 -16.02
C PHE A 332 -1.37 -21.71 -16.65
N ALA A 333 -0.10 -21.98 -16.30
CA ALA A 333 0.61 -23.19 -16.70
C ALA A 333 -0.08 -24.46 -16.18
N PHE A 334 -0.53 -24.46 -14.92
CA PHE A 334 -1.31 -25.54 -14.32
C PHE A 334 -2.65 -25.75 -15.03
N VAL A 335 -3.39 -24.70 -15.35
CA VAL A 335 -4.67 -24.80 -16.05
C VAL A 335 -4.46 -25.35 -17.46
N ALA A 336 -3.47 -24.85 -18.20
CA ALA A 336 -3.13 -25.33 -19.53
C ALA A 336 -2.76 -26.83 -19.53
N SER A 337 -1.86 -27.25 -18.64
CA SER A 337 -1.45 -28.66 -18.51
C SER A 337 -2.62 -29.57 -18.16
N ARG A 338 -3.52 -29.12 -17.27
CA ARG A 338 -4.76 -29.86 -16.94
C ARG A 338 -5.67 -30.04 -18.16
N GLN A 339 -5.79 -29.06 -19.03
CA GLN A 339 -6.62 -29.19 -20.24
C GLN A 339 -5.97 -30.11 -21.27
N ILE A 340 -4.65 -30.07 -21.42
CA ILE A 340 -3.91 -31.01 -22.28
C ILE A 340 -4.14 -32.44 -21.80
N VAL A 341 -3.96 -32.72 -20.51
CA VAL A 341 -4.19 -34.08 -19.94
C VAL A 341 -5.62 -34.53 -20.16
N ARG A 342 -6.62 -33.68 -19.97
CA ARG A 342 -8.04 -33.99 -20.21
C ARG A 342 -8.35 -34.29 -21.68
N ALA A 343 -7.71 -33.58 -22.62
CA ALA A 343 -7.85 -33.85 -24.04
C ALA A 343 -7.24 -35.21 -24.42
N LEU A 344 -6.04 -35.50 -23.91
CA LEU A 344 -5.37 -36.81 -24.12
C LEU A 344 -6.20 -37.97 -23.54
N GLN A 345 -6.85 -37.77 -22.41
CA GLN A 345 -7.78 -38.72 -21.79
C GLN A 345 -9.16 -38.79 -22.48
N ARG A 346 -9.37 -37.99 -23.53
CA ARG A 346 -10.66 -37.86 -24.26
C ARG A 346 -11.84 -37.47 -23.36
N SER A 347 -11.57 -36.84 -22.21
CA SER A 347 -12.60 -36.38 -21.26
C SER A 347 -13.19 -34.99 -21.60
N VAL A 348 -12.61 -34.30 -22.56
CA VAL A 348 -13.11 -33.05 -23.13
C VAL A 348 -12.88 -33.03 -24.65
N ASN A 349 -13.67 -32.24 -25.38
CA ASN A 349 -13.46 -32.07 -26.81
C ASN A 349 -12.06 -31.46 -27.07
N PRO A 350 -11.20 -32.08 -27.93
CA PRO A 350 -9.85 -31.62 -28.22
C PRO A 350 -9.78 -30.17 -28.69
N TRP A 351 -10.73 -29.70 -29.49
CA TRP A 351 -10.79 -28.33 -29.99
C TRP A 351 -11.06 -27.32 -28.87
N VAL A 352 -11.96 -27.66 -27.92
CA VAL A 352 -12.22 -26.82 -26.74
C VAL A 352 -10.98 -26.73 -25.87
N ALA A 353 -10.29 -27.85 -25.65
CA ALA A 353 -9.03 -27.88 -24.91
C ALA A 353 -7.95 -27.05 -25.61
N ALA A 354 -7.81 -27.19 -26.93
CA ALA A 354 -6.85 -26.42 -27.72
C ALA A 354 -7.11 -24.90 -27.63
N LEU A 355 -8.39 -24.47 -27.72
CA LEU A 355 -8.77 -23.08 -27.57
C LEU A 355 -8.44 -22.53 -26.16
N GLN A 356 -8.68 -23.32 -25.11
CA GLN A 356 -8.35 -22.92 -23.75
C GLN A 356 -6.83 -22.83 -23.52
N VAL A 357 -6.06 -23.77 -24.07
CA VAL A 357 -4.58 -23.73 -24.02
C VAL A 357 -4.05 -22.53 -24.79
N ALA A 358 -4.60 -22.25 -25.98
CA ALA A 358 -4.23 -21.07 -26.77
C ALA A 358 -4.56 -19.76 -26.01
N GLY A 359 -5.71 -19.71 -25.31
CA GLY A 359 -6.07 -18.60 -24.45
C GLY A 359 -5.07 -18.40 -23.30
N MET A 360 -4.63 -19.48 -22.64
CA MET A 360 -3.60 -19.39 -21.60
C MET A 360 -2.25 -18.95 -22.16
N ALA A 361 -1.85 -19.45 -23.34
CA ALA A 361 -0.65 -19.01 -24.03
C ALA A 361 -0.72 -17.52 -24.39
N GLY A 362 -1.88 -17.04 -24.86
CA GLY A 362 -2.13 -15.63 -25.11
C GLY A 362 -2.01 -14.76 -23.87
N LEU A 363 -2.53 -15.21 -22.72
CA LEU A 363 -2.39 -14.50 -21.44
C LEU A 363 -0.93 -14.48 -20.97
N LEU A 364 -0.19 -15.59 -21.11
CA LEU A 364 1.23 -15.63 -20.77
C LEU A 364 2.06 -14.72 -21.69
N TRP A 365 1.73 -14.68 -22.98
CA TRP A 365 2.34 -13.75 -23.91
C TRP A 365 2.04 -12.29 -23.56
N LEU A 366 0.79 -11.99 -23.18
CA LEU A 366 0.41 -10.65 -22.73
C LEU A 366 1.19 -10.23 -21.48
N ILE A 367 1.37 -11.13 -20.51
CA ILE A 367 2.20 -10.88 -19.31
C ILE A 367 3.64 -10.57 -19.73
N TRP A 368 4.21 -11.37 -20.63
CA TRP A 368 5.56 -11.15 -21.14
C TRP A 368 5.70 -9.81 -21.88
N PHE A 369 4.69 -9.46 -22.71
CA PHE A 369 4.65 -8.17 -23.40
C PHE A 369 4.59 -7.00 -22.39
N LEU A 370 3.66 -7.05 -21.44
CA LEU A 370 3.52 -6.03 -20.40
C LEU A 370 4.79 -5.92 -19.54
N TRP A 371 5.50 -7.02 -19.34
CA TRP A 371 6.78 -7.04 -18.64
C TRP A 371 7.85 -6.16 -19.28
N GLY A 372 7.83 -6.05 -20.60
CA GLY A 372 8.72 -5.17 -21.35
C GLY A 372 8.25 -3.71 -21.42
N VAL A 373 6.93 -3.46 -21.26
CA VAL A 373 6.33 -2.12 -21.45
C VAL A 373 6.11 -1.40 -20.12
N VAL A 374 5.64 -2.11 -19.10
CA VAL A 374 5.33 -1.52 -17.79
C VAL A 374 6.59 -1.54 -16.93
N ARG A 375 7.48 -0.60 -17.19
CA ARG A 375 8.75 -0.44 -16.48
C ARG A 375 9.00 1.03 -16.18
N PRO A 376 9.51 1.37 -14.99
CA PRO A 376 10.07 2.69 -14.75
C PRO A 376 11.33 2.91 -15.61
N PRO A 377 11.76 4.15 -15.81
CA PRO A 377 13.08 4.46 -16.33
C PRO A 377 14.18 3.79 -15.50
N GLN A 378 15.28 3.38 -16.13
CA GLN A 378 16.35 2.66 -15.43
C GLN A 378 17.00 3.50 -14.34
N GLU A 379 17.05 4.80 -14.54
CA GLU A 379 17.58 5.80 -13.61
C GLU A 379 16.78 5.88 -12.29
N ALA A 380 15.50 5.51 -12.32
CA ALA A 380 14.63 5.52 -11.15
C ALA A 380 14.91 4.36 -10.17
N GLY A 381 15.87 3.48 -10.43
CA GLY A 381 16.13 2.30 -9.62
C GLY A 381 17.60 1.85 -9.65
N GLY A 382 18.44 2.51 -8.87
CA GLY A 382 19.89 2.20 -8.78
C GLY A 382 20.26 1.16 -7.71
N TRP A 383 19.31 0.33 -7.24
CA TRP A 383 19.57 -0.63 -6.14
C TRP A 383 20.54 -1.74 -6.56
N GLU A 384 21.69 -1.76 -5.92
CA GLU A 384 22.69 -2.81 -6.10
C GLU A 384 22.29 -4.11 -5.35
N PRO A 385 22.78 -5.28 -5.80
CA PRO A 385 22.58 -6.52 -5.07
C PRO A 385 23.26 -6.45 -3.70
N GLY A 386 22.48 -6.64 -2.63
CA GLY A 386 22.96 -6.53 -1.25
C GLY A 386 23.22 -7.86 -0.58
N GLN A 387 23.20 -9.01 -1.31
CA GLN A 387 23.30 -10.34 -0.71
C GLN A 387 23.94 -11.34 -1.67
N SER A 388 24.56 -12.40 -1.13
CA SER A 388 24.94 -13.57 -1.93
C SER A 388 23.71 -14.39 -2.35
N GLU A 389 23.79 -15.18 -3.41
CA GLU A 389 22.71 -16.05 -3.85
C GLU A 389 22.22 -16.99 -2.73
N SER A 390 23.14 -17.67 -2.04
CA SER A 390 22.81 -18.56 -0.92
C SER A 390 22.20 -17.82 0.27
N GLY A 391 22.66 -16.60 0.55
CA GLY A 391 22.07 -15.73 1.57
C GLY A 391 20.64 -15.33 1.20
N ALA A 392 20.41 -14.92 -0.04
CA ALA A 392 19.08 -14.55 -0.54
C ALA A 392 18.09 -15.73 -0.51
N VAL A 393 18.54 -16.95 -0.85
CA VAL A 393 17.75 -18.19 -0.67
C VAL A 393 17.42 -18.41 0.80
N GLY A 394 18.39 -18.22 1.69
CA GLY A 394 18.20 -18.32 3.15
C GLY A 394 17.17 -17.32 3.66
N GLU A 395 17.25 -16.05 3.25
CA GLU A 395 16.27 -15.01 3.58
C GLU A 395 14.85 -15.43 3.13
N PHE A 396 14.69 -15.87 1.90
CA PHE A 396 13.40 -16.27 1.36
C PHE A 396 12.77 -17.46 2.12
N ILE A 397 13.54 -18.53 2.34
CA ILE A 397 13.07 -19.73 3.03
C ILE A 397 12.69 -19.45 4.48
N THR A 398 13.44 -18.58 5.16
CA THR A 398 13.21 -18.18 6.54
C THR A 398 12.25 -17.01 6.68
N SER A 399 11.59 -16.61 5.60
CA SER A 399 10.67 -15.47 5.54
C SER A 399 11.27 -14.21 6.18
N ASN A 400 12.57 -13.99 5.95
CA ASN A 400 13.35 -12.88 6.50
C ASN A 400 13.40 -11.75 5.45
N PRO A 401 12.47 -10.78 5.47
CA PRO A 401 12.42 -9.76 4.45
C PRO A 401 13.65 -8.85 4.57
N VAL A 402 14.46 -8.83 3.51
CA VAL A 402 15.63 -7.94 3.36
C VAL A 402 16.60 -7.99 4.56
N ALA A 403 16.83 -9.20 5.11
CA ALA A 403 17.68 -9.45 6.27
C ALA A 403 17.24 -8.80 7.61
N MET A 404 15.96 -8.39 7.72
CA MET A 404 15.45 -7.70 8.92
C MET A 404 14.95 -8.61 10.04
N GLY A 405 15.14 -9.92 9.94
CA GLY A 405 14.83 -10.89 10.99
C GLY A 405 14.08 -12.14 10.53
N HIS A 406 14.49 -13.28 11.05
CA HIS A 406 13.97 -14.60 10.67
C HIS A 406 12.63 -14.92 11.34
N LEU A 407 11.59 -15.19 10.56
CA LEU A 407 10.25 -15.55 11.03
C LEU A 407 10.10 -17.08 11.18
N TRP A 408 10.90 -17.69 12.06
CA TRP A 408 11.03 -19.15 12.19
C TRP A 408 9.71 -19.92 12.27
N LEU A 409 8.77 -19.49 13.13
CA LEU A 409 7.48 -20.15 13.28
C LEU A 409 6.68 -20.14 11.97
N ILE A 410 6.64 -18.98 11.31
CA ILE A 410 5.92 -18.81 10.05
C ILE A 410 6.59 -19.60 8.93
N SER A 411 7.92 -19.58 8.86
CA SER A 411 8.69 -20.34 7.86
C SER A 411 8.42 -21.85 7.97
N LEU A 412 8.40 -22.38 9.20
CA LEU A 412 8.04 -23.76 9.43
C LEU A 412 6.61 -24.10 8.96
N LEU A 413 5.65 -23.20 9.20
CA LEU A 413 4.27 -23.38 8.72
C LEU A 413 4.19 -23.30 7.20
N VAL A 414 4.90 -22.38 6.55
CA VAL A 414 4.97 -22.25 5.08
C VAL A 414 5.53 -23.52 4.47
N LEU A 415 6.68 -24.01 4.96
CA LEU A 415 7.32 -25.22 4.47
C LEU A 415 6.47 -26.47 4.72
N ALA A 416 5.86 -26.59 5.90
CA ALA A 416 4.95 -27.69 6.22
C ALA A 416 3.70 -27.70 5.32
N GLY A 417 3.24 -26.53 4.88
CA GLY A 417 2.10 -26.38 3.97
C GLY A 417 2.35 -26.89 2.55
N ILE A 418 3.60 -27.02 2.13
CA ILE A 418 3.96 -27.57 0.81
C ILE A 418 3.38 -28.99 0.67
N TYR A 419 3.55 -29.83 1.68
CA TYR A 419 3.14 -31.23 1.61
C TYR A 419 1.63 -31.43 1.34
N PRO A 420 0.68 -30.85 2.10
CA PRO A 420 -0.74 -30.99 1.80
C PRO A 420 -1.14 -30.37 0.45
N LEU A 421 -0.49 -29.30 -0.01
CA LEU A 421 -0.80 -28.66 -1.29
C LEU A 421 -0.33 -29.50 -2.47
N LEU A 422 0.82 -30.17 -2.40
CA LEU A 422 1.30 -31.09 -3.44
C LEU A 422 0.36 -32.27 -3.68
N ARG A 423 -0.43 -32.67 -2.66
CA ARG A 423 -1.43 -33.74 -2.76
C ARG A 423 -2.81 -33.30 -3.25
N THR A 424 -2.95 -32.01 -3.57
CA THR A 424 -4.22 -31.41 -3.99
C THR A 424 -4.09 -30.76 -5.37
N ARG A 425 -5.20 -30.24 -5.90
CA ARG A 425 -5.19 -29.40 -7.11
C ARG A 425 -4.63 -27.98 -6.88
N MET A 426 -4.06 -27.74 -5.69
CA MET A 426 -3.51 -26.46 -5.30
C MET A 426 -1.97 -26.40 -5.43
N VAL A 427 -1.36 -27.38 -6.12
CA VAL A 427 0.09 -27.42 -6.39
C VAL A 427 0.63 -26.16 -7.05
N TRP A 428 -0.21 -25.47 -7.80
CA TRP A 428 0.14 -24.18 -8.42
C TRP A 428 0.51 -23.08 -7.40
N LEU A 429 -0.03 -23.13 -6.17
CA LEU A 429 0.37 -22.20 -5.09
C LEU A 429 1.82 -22.44 -4.66
N VAL A 430 2.24 -23.69 -4.57
CA VAL A 430 3.64 -24.05 -4.27
C VAL A 430 4.56 -23.55 -5.40
N ALA A 431 4.15 -23.76 -6.65
CA ALA A 431 4.89 -23.28 -7.81
C ALA A 431 4.94 -21.72 -7.85
N SER A 432 3.84 -21.04 -7.50
CA SER A 432 3.82 -19.56 -7.41
C SER A 432 4.73 -19.06 -6.29
N TRP A 433 4.75 -19.73 -5.13
CA TRP A 433 5.67 -19.37 -4.05
C TRP A 433 7.13 -19.53 -4.48
N ALA A 434 7.49 -20.66 -5.10
CA ALA A 434 8.85 -20.87 -5.61
C ALA A 434 9.22 -19.85 -6.73
N TYR A 435 8.24 -19.49 -7.59
CA TYR A 435 8.46 -18.53 -8.66
C TYR A 435 8.68 -17.11 -8.14
N ILE A 436 7.94 -16.67 -7.13
CA ILE A 436 8.23 -15.40 -6.42
C ILE A 436 9.58 -15.49 -5.70
N GLY A 437 9.94 -16.66 -5.15
CA GLY A 437 11.25 -16.91 -4.57
C GLY A 437 12.39 -16.69 -5.55
N PHE A 438 12.22 -17.10 -6.81
CA PHE A 438 13.19 -16.80 -7.86
C PHE A 438 13.41 -15.29 -8.03
N PHE A 439 12.34 -14.50 -8.12
CA PHE A 439 12.45 -13.03 -8.24
C PHE A 439 13.04 -12.39 -6.99
N TYR A 440 12.71 -12.92 -5.81
CA TYR A 440 13.33 -12.46 -4.56
C TYR A 440 14.84 -12.69 -4.57
N VAL A 441 15.30 -13.88 -4.95
CA VAL A 441 16.73 -14.19 -5.05
C VAL A 441 17.39 -13.31 -6.11
N ALA A 442 16.75 -13.16 -7.29
CA ALA A 442 17.29 -12.33 -8.36
C ALA A 442 17.48 -10.88 -7.92
N ILE A 443 16.49 -10.29 -7.25
CA ILE A 443 16.59 -8.88 -6.83
C ILE A 443 17.63 -8.67 -5.71
N ARG A 444 17.89 -9.70 -4.88
CA ARG A 444 18.85 -9.63 -3.79
C ARG A 444 20.28 -9.91 -4.20
N SER A 445 20.50 -10.72 -5.24
CA SER A 445 21.84 -11.27 -5.53
C SER A 445 22.31 -11.22 -6.99
N MET A 446 21.41 -11.03 -7.96
CA MET A 446 21.77 -11.06 -9.37
C MET A 446 22.54 -9.79 -9.77
N SER A 447 23.65 -9.94 -10.48
CA SER A 447 24.41 -8.82 -11.02
C SER A 447 23.72 -8.17 -12.23
N TRP A 448 24.11 -6.95 -12.57
CA TRP A 448 23.62 -6.26 -13.76
C TRP A 448 23.98 -7.01 -15.06
N GLU A 449 25.17 -7.61 -15.10
CA GLU A 449 25.67 -8.39 -16.24
C GLU A 449 24.86 -9.66 -16.47
N ASP A 450 24.25 -10.25 -15.42
CA ASP A 450 23.44 -11.45 -15.49
C ASP A 450 21.98 -11.18 -15.90
N GLY A 451 21.65 -9.93 -16.24
CA GLY A 451 20.31 -9.54 -16.69
C GLY A 451 19.36 -9.10 -15.55
N ARG A 452 19.93 -8.61 -14.44
CA ARG A 452 19.17 -8.03 -13.31
C ARG A 452 18.06 -7.09 -13.79
N ASP A 453 18.39 -6.18 -14.72
CA ASP A 453 17.40 -5.23 -15.24
C ASP A 453 16.17 -5.94 -15.79
N TRP A 454 16.33 -6.95 -16.65
CA TRP A 454 15.18 -7.67 -17.21
C TRP A 454 14.29 -8.30 -16.13
N PHE A 455 14.88 -8.95 -15.13
CA PHE A 455 14.12 -9.68 -14.13
C PHE A 455 13.53 -8.78 -13.03
N THR A 456 14.16 -7.66 -12.72
CA THR A 456 13.80 -6.89 -11.52
C THR A 456 13.35 -5.45 -11.80
N GLY A 457 13.49 -4.97 -13.05
CA GLY A 457 13.19 -3.59 -13.43
C GLY A 457 11.75 -3.15 -13.15
N VAL A 458 10.75 -4.04 -13.31
CA VAL A 458 9.34 -3.71 -12.98
C VAL A 458 9.14 -3.36 -11.50
N TRP A 459 10.08 -3.69 -10.61
CA TRP A 459 10.09 -3.34 -9.19
C TRP A 459 11.13 -2.26 -8.85
N TYR A 460 11.60 -1.48 -9.85
CA TYR A 460 12.63 -0.45 -9.63
C TYR A 460 13.96 -1.02 -9.09
N HIS A 461 14.22 -2.32 -9.31
CA HIS A 461 15.32 -3.06 -8.68
C HIS A 461 15.29 -3.05 -7.14
N ASP A 462 14.18 -2.59 -6.55
CA ASP A 462 13.99 -2.40 -5.11
C ASP A 462 13.58 -3.72 -4.43
N PRO A 463 14.41 -4.27 -3.53
CA PRO A 463 14.15 -5.54 -2.85
C PRO A 463 12.97 -5.46 -1.86
N PHE A 464 12.65 -4.28 -1.32
CA PHE A 464 11.54 -4.10 -0.37
C PHE A 464 10.20 -4.33 -1.06
N ARG A 465 10.07 -3.91 -2.32
CA ARG A 465 8.84 -4.14 -3.11
C ARG A 465 8.61 -5.63 -3.34
N VAL A 466 9.63 -6.42 -3.68
CA VAL A 466 9.48 -7.86 -3.86
C VAL A 466 9.30 -8.59 -2.53
N ALA A 467 10.00 -8.17 -1.48
CA ALA A 467 9.83 -8.73 -0.13
C ALA A 467 8.39 -8.56 0.38
N SER A 468 7.76 -7.41 0.09
CA SER A 468 6.39 -7.10 0.54
C SER A 468 5.30 -7.96 -0.09
N ILE A 469 5.52 -8.52 -1.27
CA ILE A 469 4.54 -9.37 -1.94
C ILE A 469 4.64 -10.85 -1.56
N VAL A 470 5.75 -11.29 -0.94
CA VAL A 470 5.94 -12.69 -0.50
C VAL A 470 4.81 -13.16 0.42
N PRO A 471 4.32 -12.39 1.41
CA PRO A 471 3.21 -12.79 2.28
C PRO A 471 1.93 -13.16 1.53
N VAL A 472 1.63 -12.54 0.38
CA VAL A 472 0.42 -12.85 -0.42
C VAL A 472 0.34 -14.33 -0.78
N ILE A 473 1.48 -14.95 -1.11
CA ILE A 473 1.53 -16.35 -1.52
C ILE A 473 2.00 -17.29 -0.40
N ALA A 474 2.72 -16.78 0.61
CA ALA A 474 3.19 -17.58 1.74
C ALA A 474 2.05 -17.90 2.74
N ILE A 475 1.12 -16.97 2.97
CA ILE A 475 -0.02 -17.17 3.86
C ILE A 475 -0.87 -18.38 3.45
N PRO A 476 -1.29 -18.58 2.19
CA PRO A 476 -1.98 -19.79 1.76
C PRO A 476 -1.26 -21.10 2.10
N LEU A 477 0.08 -21.13 2.03
CA LEU A 477 0.86 -22.30 2.41
C LEU A 477 0.78 -22.53 3.92
N ALA A 478 1.01 -21.50 4.73
CA ALA A 478 0.92 -21.59 6.19
C ALA A 478 -0.49 -22.04 6.65
N VAL A 479 -1.54 -21.49 6.02
CA VAL A 479 -2.93 -21.88 6.29
C VAL A 479 -3.18 -23.35 5.94
N ALA A 480 -2.61 -23.86 4.84
CA ALA A 480 -2.75 -25.26 4.47
C ALA A 480 -2.11 -26.22 5.51
N ALA A 481 -0.96 -25.83 6.08
CA ALA A 481 -0.33 -26.56 7.18
C ALA A 481 -1.23 -26.60 8.42
N VAL A 482 -1.75 -25.45 8.82
CA VAL A 482 -2.65 -25.33 9.98
C VAL A 482 -3.95 -26.12 9.76
N ASP A 483 -4.54 -26.07 8.56
CA ASP A 483 -5.77 -26.84 8.27
C ASP A 483 -5.53 -28.35 8.36
N ALA A 484 -4.38 -28.83 7.87
CA ALA A 484 -3.98 -30.22 8.00
C ALA A 484 -3.81 -30.62 9.48
N LEU A 485 -3.16 -29.79 10.29
CA LEU A 485 -3.02 -30.00 11.73
C LEU A 485 -4.37 -30.01 12.44
N VAL A 486 -5.23 -29.02 12.20
CA VAL A 486 -6.56 -28.91 12.80
C VAL A 486 -7.41 -30.14 12.47
N ARG A 487 -7.41 -30.59 11.21
CA ARG A 487 -8.13 -31.80 10.80
C ARG A 487 -7.61 -33.04 11.52
N ALA A 488 -6.30 -33.20 11.66
CA ALA A 488 -5.69 -34.27 12.41
C ALA A 488 -6.08 -34.26 13.89
N LEU A 489 -6.09 -33.09 14.52
CA LEU A 489 -6.52 -32.92 15.91
C LEU A 489 -8.01 -33.25 16.11
N ILE A 490 -8.88 -32.76 15.23
CA ILE A 490 -10.33 -33.03 15.30
C ILE A 490 -10.60 -34.54 15.09
N ALA A 491 -9.85 -35.20 14.23
CA ALA A 491 -10.00 -36.66 13.97
C ALA A 491 -9.42 -37.55 15.09
N HIS A 492 -8.66 -37.00 16.04
CA HIS A 492 -7.99 -37.78 17.08
C HIS A 492 -9.00 -38.33 18.10
N PRO A 493 -9.01 -39.66 18.40
CA PRO A 493 -10.03 -40.31 19.25
C PRO A 493 -10.18 -39.71 20.66
N ARG A 494 -9.08 -39.22 21.26
CA ARG A 494 -9.12 -38.64 22.61
C ARG A 494 -9.83 -37.26 22.64
N LEU A 495 -9.81 -36.54 21.54
CA LEU A 495 -10.45 -35.23 21.41
C LEU A 495 -11.92 -35.34 20.97
N SER A 496 -12.28 -36.40 20.23
CA SER A 496 -13.68 -36.68 19.86
C SER A 496 -14.56 -37.04 21.09
N GLY A 497 -13.94 -37.41 22.21
CA GLY A 497 -14.62 -37.71 23.49
C GLY A 497 -14.96 -36.51 24.35
N LEU A 498 -14.61 -35.30 24.00
CA LEU A 498 -14.91 -34.04 24.75
C LEU A 498 -16.38 -33.55 24.67
N GLY A 499 -17.33 -34.48 24.44
CA GLY A 499 -18.77 -34.34 24.62
C GLY A 499 -19.53 -33.43 23.66
N LYS A 500 -18.97 -32.28 23.23
CA LYS A 500 -19.59 -31.37 22.25
C LYS A 500 -18.54 -30.94 21.20
N PRO A 501 -18.69 -31.36 19.94
CA PRO A 501 -17.70 -31.02 18.86
C PRO A 501 -17.43 -29.52 18.73
N ALA A 502 -18.43 -28.68 18.97
CA ALA A 502 -18.28 -27.22 18.91
C ALA A 502 -17.34 -26.66 20.00
N VAL A 503 -17.38 -27.24 21.22
CA VAL A 503 -16.49 -26.82 22.31
C VAL A 503 -15.04 -27.22 22.00
N GLY A 504 -14.82 -28.44 21.53
CA GLY A 504 -13.49 -28.90 21.10
C GLY A 504 -12.90 -28.03 19.99
N MET A 505 -13.68 -27.68 18.97
CA MET A 505 -13.28 -26.76 17.89
C MET A 505 -12.96 -25.35 18.43
N GLY A 506 -13.73 -24.85 19.36
CA GLY A 506 -13.47 -23.54 19.99
C GLY A 506 -12.14 -23.53 20.76
N ILE A 507 -11.86 -24.58 21.52
CA ILE A 507 -10.59 -24.73 22.27
C ILE A 507 -9.39 -24.82 21.31
N ILE A 508 -9.47 -25.65 20.28
CA ILE A 508 -8.39 -25.75 19.25
C ILE A 508 -8.16 -24.39 18.59
N ALA A 509 -9.25 -23.70 18.21
CA ALA A 509 -9.16 -22.35 17.61
C ALA A 509 -8.46 -21.37 18.54
N ALA A 510 -8.85 -21.30 19.80
CA ALA A 510 -8.30 -20.38 20.79
C ALA A 510 -6.81 -20.66 21.06
N LEU A 511 -6.44 -21.94 21.28
CA LEU A 511 -5.06 -22.34 21.56
C LEU A 511 -4.12 -22.08 20.38
N LEU A 512 -4.53 -22.43 19.16
CA LEU A 512 -3.70 -22.22 17.99
C LEU A 512 -3.60 -20.72 17.63
N THR A 513 -4.71 -19.99 17.69
CA THR A 513 -4.71 -18.55 17.44
C THR A 513 -3.86 -17.81 18.48
N GLY A 514 -4.07 -18.10 19.76
CA GLY A 514 -3.29 -17.53 20.86
C GLY A 514 -1.83 -17.89 20.80
N GLY A 515 -1.51 -19.16 20.50
CA GLY A 515 -0.14 -19.64 20.36
C GLY A 515 0.63 -19.00 19.21
N ILE A 516 0.00 -18.88 18.03
CA ILE A 516 0.62 -18.22 16.87
C ILE A 516 0.72 -16.69 17.12
N ALA A 517 -0.35 -16.06 17.62
CA ALA A 517 -0.29 -14.64 17.96
C ALA A 517 0.79 -14.35 19.00
N TYR A 518 0.83 -15.10 20.09
CA TYR A 518 1.88 -14.95 21.12
C TYR A 518 3.27 -15.18 20.53
N GLY A 519 3.49 -16.32 19.85
CA GLY A 519 4.80 -16.68 19.33
C GLY A 519 5.34 -15.74 18.25
N THR A 520 4.47 -15.04 17.51
CA THR A 520 4.89 -14.07 16.49
C THR A 520 4.98 -12.64 17.02
N GLN A 521 4.01 -12.22 17.83
CA GLN A 521 3.94 -10.84 18.33
C GLN A 521 4.92 -10.53 19.47
N THR A 522 5.38 -11.57 20.21
CA THR A 522 6.41 -11.40 21.24
C THR A 522 7.82 -11.72 20.76
N ALA A 523 7.94 -12.21 19.53
CA ALA A 523 9.23 -12.57 18.96
C ALA A 523 10.13 -11.35 18.75
N THR A 524 11.44 -11.55 18.93
CA THR A 524 12.45 -10.47 18.84
C THR A 524 12.40 -9.77 17.48
N TYR A 525 12.21 -10.52 16.39
CA TYR A 525 12.14 -9.93 15.06
C TYR A 525 10.96 -8.95 14.88
N MET A 526 9.78 -9.28 15.45
CA MET A 526 8.61 -8.39 15.35
C MET A 526 8.82 -7.13 16.19
N LYS A 527 9.31 -7.31 17.43
CA LYS A 527 9.58 -6.17 18.31
C LYS A 527 10.68 -5.27 17.74
N GLY A 528 11.77 -5.85 17.28
CA GLY A 528 12.88 -5.10 16.67
C GLY A 528 12.46 -4.37 15.41
N PHE A 529 11.60 -5.00 14.57
CA PHE A 529 11.09 -4.34 13.39
C PHE A 529 10.19 -3.13 13.71
N VAL A 530 9.28 -3.28 14.68
CA VAL A 530 8.40 -2.20 15.14
C VAL A 530 9.23 -1.07 15.75
N GLU A 531 10.24 -1.39 16.57
CA GLU A 531 11.15 -0.42 17.18
C GLU A 531 11.98 0.33 16.11
N THR A 532 12.53 -0.38 15.13
CA THR A 532 13.26 0.25 14.03
C THR A 532 12.36 1.17 13.22
N SER A 533 11.12 0.76 12.97
CA SER A 533 10.14 1.58 12.25
C SER A 533 9.76 2.83 13.04
N PHE A 534 9.65 2.75 14.36
CA PHE A 534 9.38 3.89 15.22
C PHE A 534 10.42 5.00 15.04
N TRP A 535 11.70 4.65 14.98
CA TRP A 535 12.77 5.62 14.78
C TRP A 535 12.75 6.29 13.38
N VAL A 536 12.08 5.69 12.41
CA VAL A 536 11.85 6.30 11.09
C VAL A 536 10.77 7.38 11.13
N TYR A 537 9.98 7.46 12.20
CA TYR A 537 8.93 8.49 12.35
C TYR A 537 9.22 9.49 13.46
N HIS A 538 10.11 9.13 14.37
CA HIS A 538 10.38 9.95 15.55
C HIS A 538 11.10 11.26 15.20
N PRO A 539 10.54 12.44 15.56
CA PRO A 539 11.11 13.75 15.22
C PRO A 539 12.13 14.19 16.29
N ASP A 540 13.22 13.43 16.48
CA ASP A 540 14.29 13.83 17.39
C ASP A 540 15.22 14.89 16.76
N GLU A 541 16.24 15.33 17.51
CA GLU A 541 17.21 16.32 17.04
C GLU A 541 18.06 15.83 15.86
N GLU A 542 18.12 14.49 15.65
CA GLU A 542 18.84 13.85 14.55
C GLU A 542 17.90 13.34 13.43
N ALA A 543 16.61 13.68 13.49
CA ALA A 543 15.63 13.28 12.49
C ALA A 543 16.07 13.69 11.09
N ALA A 544 15.94 12.77 10.12
CA ALA A 544 16.55 12.94 8.80
C ALA A 544 15.86 14.01 7.95
N LEU A 545 14.57 14.29 8.20
CA LEU A 545 13.77 15.19 7.39
C LEU A 545 13.15 16.34 8.22
N LEU A 546 12.54 16.03 9.36
CA LEU A 546 11.78 17.00 10.15
C LEU A 546 11.97 16.75 11.64
N THR A 547 12.68 17.67 12.31
CA THR A 547 12.88 17.68 13.77
C THR A 547 11.69 18.27 14.50
N GLN A 548 11.64 18.15 15.83
CA GLN A 548 10.56 18.75 16.63
C GLN A 548 10.54 20.29 16.52
N ASP A 549 11.71 20.95 16.49
CA ASP A 549 11.79 22.41 16.33
C ASP A 549 11.20 22.86 15.00
N GLU A 550 11.46 22.10 13.93
CA GLU A 550 10.92 22.38 12.59
C GLU A 550 9.41 22.13 12.52
N TYR A 551 8.91 21.11 13.25
CA TYR A 551 7.47 20.90 13.43
C TYR A 551 6.80 22.08 14.10
N ASP A 552 7.36 22.53 15.23
CA ASP A 552 6.80 23.63 16.02
C ASP A 552 6.76 24.93 15.19
N LEU A 553 7.78 25.18 14.34
CA LEU A 553 7.79 26.33 13.43
C LEU A 553 6.75 26.18 12.31
N LEU A 554 6.54 24.98 11.74
CA LEU A 554 5.49 24.75 10.74
C LEU A 554 4.08 24.97 11.32
N ASP A 555 3.85 24.58 12.58
CA ASP A 555 2.57 24.79 13.25
C ASP A 555 2.25 26.27 13.46
N SER A 556 3.27 27.10 13.75
CA SER A 556 3.11 28.56 13.92
C SER A 556 3.14 29.36 12.61
N LEU A 557 3.47 28.74 11.49
CA LEU A 557 3.73 29.40 10.20
C LEU A 557 2.53 30.26 9.73
N ASN A 558 1.31 29.81 10.00
CA ASN A 558 0.07 30.50 9.64
C ASN A 558 -0.15 31.82 10.40
N GLU A 559 0.57 32.06 11.50
CA GLU A 559 0.52 33.30 12.26
C GLU A 559 1.38 34.42 11.61
N HIS A 560 2.35 34.03 10.79
CA HIS A 560 3.36 34.91 10.23
C HIS A 560 3.26 35.08 8.71
N VAL A 561 2.84 34.06 7.99
CA VAL A 561 2.82 34.03 6.52
C VAL A 561 1.39 34.14 5.99
N PRO A 562 1.07 35.10 5.11
CA PRO A 562 -0.24 35.21 4.44
C PRO A 562 -0.58 34.00 3.58
N GLU A 563 -1.88 33.76 3.37
CA GLU A 563 -2.37 32.60 2.58
C GLU A 563 -1.93 32.63 1.11
N ASP A 564 -1.76 33.79 0.52
CA ASP A 564 -1.38 34.01 -0.87
C ASP A 564 0.12 34.12 -1.11
N ALA A 565 0.94 33.96 -0.07
CA ALA A 565 2.39 34.07 -0.16
C ALA A 565 3.02 32.72 -0.52
N THR A 566 4.09 32.77 -1.30
CA THR A 566 4.98 31.64 -1.60
C THR A 566 6.21 31.70 -0.72
N ILE A 567 6.61 30.54 -0.19
CA ILE A 567 7.78 30.41 0.68
C ILE A 567 8.93 29.77 -0.12
N ILE A 568 10.10 30.41 -0.07
CA ILE A 568 11.33 29.84 -0.64
C ILE A 568 11.82 28.73 0.30
N VAL A 569 11.99 27.52 -0.22
CA VAL A 569 12.35 26.32 0.55
C VAL A 569 13.41 25.47 -0.13
N ASN A 570 14.20 24.75 0.68
CA ASN A 570 14.99 23.61 0.21
C ASN A 570 14.16 22.33 0.40
N PRO A 571 13.70 21.65 -0.67
CA PRO A 571 12.87 20.46 -0.56
C PRO A 571 13.64 19.21 -0.09
N TRP A 572 14.96 19.25 0.01
CA TRP A 572 15.77 18.19 0.60
C TRP A 572 15.69 18.18 2.13
N THR A 573 15.17 19.25 2.72
CA THR A 573 14.80 19.35 4.12
C THR A 573 13.29 19.18 4.30
N GLY A 574 12.79 19.22 5.52
CA GLY A 574 11.35 19.20 5.81
C GLY A 574 10.60 20.49 5.43
N ALA A 575 11.30 21.55 5.01
CA ALA A 575 10.70 22.85 4.69
C ALA A 575 9.66 22.79 3.55
N GLY A 576 9.85 21.86 2.60
CA GLY A 576 8.87 21.62 1.53
C GLY A 576 7.50 21.12 2.02
N LEU A 577 7.39 20.66 3.27
CA LEU A 577 6.14 20.22 3.90
C LEU A 577 5.27 21.40 4.39
N ALA A 578 5.75 22.64 4.34
CA ALA A 578 4.95 23.82 4.65
C ALA A 578 3.66 23.88 3.81
N TYR A 579 3.69 23.39 2.57
CA TYR A 579 2.49 23.30 1.74
C TYR A 579 1.45 22.33 2.31
N ALA A 580 1.84 21.11 2.64
CA ALA A 580 0.93 20.10 3.18
C ALA A 580 0.45 20.41 4.60
N MET A 581 1.34 20.95 5.46
CA MET A 581 1.11 21.06 6.91
C MET A 581 0.55 22.44 7.29
N SER A 582 1.01 23.49 6.62
CA SER A 582 0.62 24.86 6.98
C SER A 582 -0.24 25.57 5.92
N ASP A 583 -0.60 24.86 4.82
CA ASP A 583 -1.42 25.41 3.74
C ASP A 583 -0.83 26.69 3.15
N ARG A 584 0.50 26.70 2.93
CA ARG A 584 1.26 27.81 2.34
C ARG A 584 2.00 27.33 1.11
N GLU A 585 1.89 28.09 0.03
CA GLU A 585 2.57 27.79 -1.23
C GLU A 585 4.09 27.77 -1.03
N VAL A 586 4.79 26.88 -1.75
CA VAL A 586 6.25 26.72 -1.66
C VAL A 586 6.88 26.73 -3.04
N THR A 587 8.15 27.14 -3.14
CA THR A 587 8.89 27.11 -4.41
C THR A 587 9.19 25.72 -4.92
N ALA A 588 9.21 24.71 -4.04
CA ALA A 588 9.48 23.32 -4.40
C ALA A 588 8.76 22.33 -3.47
N TYR A 589 7.90 21.49 -4.03
CA TYR A 589 7.10 20.50 -3.30
C TYR A 589 7.83 19.18 -3.04
N HIS A 590 8.90 18.91 -3.79
CA HIS A 590 9.68 17.67 -3.71
C HIS A 590 11.05 17.86 -4.35
N THR A 591 12.01 17.03 -3.96
CA THR A 591 13.39 17.06 -4.49
C THR A 591 13.47 16.78 -5.99
N ASN A 592 12.55 15.97 -6.54
CA ASN A 592 12.41 15.70 -7.99
C ASN A 592 11.51 16.78 -8.66
N TYR A 593 11.70 18.01 -8.32
CA TYR A 593 11.01 19.15 -8.92
C TYR A 593 11.79 19.65 -10.14
N SER A 594 11.10 19.87 -11.25
CA SER A 594 11.70 20.50 -12.42
C SER A 594 11.71 22.02 -12.25
N LEU A 595 12.90 22.58 -12.12
CA LEU A 595 13.09 24.02 -11.95
C LEU A 595 12.61 24.77 -13.18
N THR A 596 11.96 25.91 -12.95
CA THR A 596 11.75 26.97 -13.94
C THR A 596 12.79 28.06 -13.72
N ASP A 597 13.03 28.91 -14.73
CA ASP A 597 14.00 30.00 -14.63
C ASP A 597 13.72 30.89 -13.42
N ASP A 598 12.47 31.26 -13.17
CA ASP A 598 12.06 32.09 -12.00
C ASP A 598 12.40 31.41 -10.66
N ILE A 599 12.13 30.09 -10.54
CA ILE A 599 12.43 29.34 -9.31
C ILE A 599 13.94 29.21 -9.10
N GLU A 600 14.72 29.09 -10.19
CA GLU A 600 16.18 29.07 -10.11
C GLU A 600 16.71 30.40 -9.54
N VAL A 601 16.19 31.55 -10.00
CA VAL A 601 16.51 32.87 -9.45
C VAL A 601 16.19 32.96 -7.95
N LEU A 602 15.00 32.49 -7.51
CA LEU A 602 14.64 32.49 -6.09
C LEU A 602 15.56 31.62 -5.25
N ASN A 603 15.98 30.47 -5.79
CA ASN A 603 16.80 29.51 -5.06
C ASN A 603 18.28 29.91 -4.99
N GLN A 604 18.81 30.70 -5.97
CA GLN A 604 20.25 30.88 -6.12
C GLN A 604 20.70 32.36 -6.06
N ASP A 605 19.87 33.32 -6.46
CA ASP A 605 20.33 34.69 -6.77
C ASP A 605 19.92 35.75 -5.73
N LEU A 606 19.42 35.36 -4.53
CA LEU A 606 19.06 36.35 -3.49
C LEU A 606 20.27 37.16 -2.98
N GLU A 607 21.50 36.71 -3.20
CA GLU A 607 22.69 37.50 -2.90
C GLU A 607 22.77 38.78 -3.77
N GLU A 608 22.14 38.78 -4.95
CA GLU A 608 22.10 39.89 -5.88
C GLU A 608 20.88 40.82 -5.66
N VAL A 609 20.00 40.55 -4.69
CA VAL A 609 18.71 41.24 -4.51
C VAL A 609 18.84 42.77 -4.41
N LEU A 610 19.95 43.29 -3.88
CA LEU A 610 20.22 44.74 -3.76
C LEU A 610 20.79 45.37 -5.04
N THR A 611 21.25 44.56 -6.01
CA THR A 611 21.98 45.03 -7.19
C THR A 611 21.32 44.63 -8.51
N ASN A 612 20.54 43.58 -8.52
CA ASN A 612 19.87 43.05 -9.70
C ASN A 612 18.33 43.21 -9.56
N PRO A 613 17.70 44.13 -10.30
CA PRO A 613 16.26 44.37 -10.22
C PRO A 613 15.41 43.14 -10.61
N GLU A 614 15.95 42.22 -11.42
CA GLU A 614 15.26 41.01 -11.86
C GLU A 614 14.86 40.12 -10.67
N VAL A 615 15.70 40.02 -9.64
CA VAL A 615 15.42 39.25 -8.43
C VAL A 615 14.17 39.77 -7.73
N CYS A 616 14.04 41.09 -7.57
CA CYS A 616 12.83 41.68 -6.98
C CYS A 616 11.59 41.49 -7.89
N GLU A 617 11.74 41.59 -9.21
CA GLU A 617 10.62 41.32 -10.14
C GLU A 617 10.10 39.89 -10.02
N VAL A 618 10.99 38.92 -9.82
CA VAL A 618 10.61 37.53 -9.61
C VAL A 618 9.95 37.30 -8.25
N ILE A 619 10.51 37.91 -7.18
CA ILE A 619 9.91 37.88 -5.84
C ILE A 619 8.49 38.43 -5.85
N GLU A 620 8.26 39.57 -6.51
CA GLU A 620 6.93 40.20 -6.62
C GLU A 620 5.97 39.30 -7.47
N ARG A 621 6.45 38.74 -8.60
CA ARG A 621 5.66 37.93 -9.50
C ARG A 621 5.10 36.68 -8.80
N HIS A 622 5.91 36.05 -7.94
CA HIS A 622 5.54 34.85 -7.20
C HIS A 622 5.03 35.13 -5.79
N ASN A 623 4.97 36.41 -5.36
CA ASN A 623 4.70 36.77 -3.97
C ASN A 623 5.61 36.00 -2.98
N ALA A 624 6.90 35.85 -3.33
CA ALA A 624 7.86 34.97 -2.63
C ALA A 624 8.72 35.79 -1.63
N LYS A 625 8.04 36.53 -0.74
CA LYS A 625 8.71 37.38 0.28
C LYS A 625 9.16 36.62 1.53
N TYR A 626 8.90 35.33 1.61
CA TYR A 626 9.21 34.49 2.78
C TYR A 626 10.18 33.42 2.42
N ALA A 627 11.06 33.06 3.35
CA ALA A 627 12.03 31.98 3.19
C ALA A 627 12.12 31.12 4.47
N LEU A 628 12.12 29.81 4.32
CA LEU A 628 12.16 28.88 5.43
C LEU A 628 13.47 28.08 5.41
N PHE A 629 14.30 28.28 6.43
CA PHE A 629 15.59 27.64 6.56
C PHE A 629 15.57 26.61 7.70
N PHE A 630 15.75 25.34 7.36
CA PHE A 630 15.80 24.21 8.27
C PHE A 630 17.22 23.64 8.45
N GLY A 631 18.23 24.52 8.32
CA GLY A 631 19.62 24.12 8.45
C GLY A 631 20.15 23.36 7.23
N HIS A 632 21.23 22.62 7.44
CA HIS A 632 21.99 21.97 6.35
C HIS A 632 21.75 20.45 6.26
N ARG A 633 20.93 19.86 7.12
CA ARG A 633 20.64 18.44 7.09
C ARG A 633 19.64 18.12 5.99
N GLU A 634 20.04 17.29 5.04
CA GLU A 634 19.25 16.90 3.89
C GLU A 634 18.95 15.39 3.94
N VAL A 635 17.71 15.02 3.56
CA VAL A 635 17.33 13.62 3.45
C VAL A 635 18.16 12.94 2.34
N ASN A 636 18.70 11.75 2.63
CA ASN A 636 19.57 10.99 1.70
C ASN A 636 20.89 11.69 1.29
N GLU A 637 21.37 12.67 2.03
CA GLU A 637 22.65 13.36 1.77
C GLU A 637 23.83 12.36 1.59
N TRP A 638 23.82 11.26 2.35
CA TRP A 638 24.84 10.22 2.27
C TRP A 638 24.87 9.46 0.92
N ILE A 639 23.79 9.55 0.10
CA ILE A 639 23.73 8.98 -1.25
C ILE A 639 24.07 10.04 -2.28
N ASN A 640 23.47 11.22 -2.17
CA ASN A 640 23.45 12.23 -3.23
C ASN A 640 24.47 13.35 -3.02
N GLY A 641 25.01 13.49 -1.79
CA GLY A 641 25.78 14.67 -1.37
C GLY A 641 24.87 15.86 -1.08
N PRO A 642 25.42 16.96 -0.54
CA PRO A 642 24.66 18.15 -0.20
C PRO A 642 24.23 18.94 -1.45
N HIS A 643 23.04 19.55 -1.39
CA HIS A 643 22.47 20.38 -2.47
C HIS A 643 22.54 21.89 -2.16
N THR A 644 23.32 22.29 -1.17
CA THR A 644 23.45 23.68 -0.70
C THR A 644 23.71 24.69 -1.80
N GLN A 645 24.46 24.31 -2.85
CA GLN A 645 24.71 25.18 -4.01
C GLN A 645 23.45 25.49 -4.83
N GLN A 646 22.49 24.59 -4.86
CA GLN A 646 21.22 24.79 -5.57
C GLN A 646 20.24 25.68 -4.80
N TYR A 647 20.49 25.87 -3.51
CA TYR A 647 19.67 26.66 -2.59
C TYR A 647 20.53 27.71 -1.85
N SER A 648 21.51 28.29 -2.57
CA SER A 648 22.45 29.28 -2.04
C SER A 648 21.76 30.54 -1.50
N SER A 649 20.59 30.88 -1.99
CA SER A 649 19.75 31.94 -1.45
C SER A 649 19.41 31.75 0.03
N LEU A 650 19.11 30.53 0.45
CA LEU A 650 18.81 30.23 1.86
C LEU A 650 20.07 30.33 2.74
N GLU A 651 21.20 29.85 2.21
CA GLU A 651 22.51 29.99 2.88
C GLU A 651 22.88 31.45 3.08
N TYR A 652 22.65 32.30 2.06
CA TYR A 652 22.87 33.76 2.12
C TYR A 652 22.01 34.41 3.19
N LEU A 653 20.70 34.05 3.27
CA LEU A 653 19.81 34.58 4.31
C LEU A 653 20.19 34.08 5.72
N ALA A 654 20.82 32.90 5.84
CA ALA A 654 21.27 32.36 7.13
C ALA A 654 22.55 33.02 7.64
N ASP A 655 23.29 33.80 6.82
CA ASP A 655 24.49 34.50 7.22
C ASP A 655 24.16 35.64 8.24
N PRO A 656 24.72 35.61 9.45
CA PRO A 656 24.49 36.63 10.45
C PRO A 656 24.82 38.07 9.98
N GLU A 657 25.84 38.24 9.12
CA GLU A 657 26.21 39.55 8.60
C GLU A 657 25.12 40.14 7.70
N VAL A 658 24.43 39.29 6.94
CA VAL A 658 23.32 39.69 6.04
C VAL A 658 22.11 40.12 6.87
N ILE A 659 21.76 39.35 7.90
CA ILE A 659 20.63 39.67 8.78
C ILE A 659 20.90 40.86 9.65
N ASP A 660 22.09 40.99 10.24
CA ASP A 660 22.48 42.13 11.07
C ASP A 660 22.52 43.42 10.27
N SER A 661 22.72 43.38 8.95
CA SER A 661 22.65 44.55 8.08
C SER A 661 21.26 45.19 8.04
N GLY A 662 20.19 44.38 8.19
CA GLY A 662 18.79 44.77 8.09
C GLY A 662 18.38 45.31 6.71
N GLN A 663 19.21 45.07 5.67
CA GLN A 663 18.96 45.58 4.30
C GLN A 663 18.28 44.51 3.40
N VAL A 664 18.40 43.24 3.71
CA VAL A 664 17.95 42.16 2.83
C VAL A 664 16.71 41.48 3.38
N ALA A 665 16.76 41.06 4.62
CA ALA A 665 15.68 40.32 5.27
C ALA A 665 15.67 40.55 6.79
N GLN A 666 14.56 40.17 7.41
CA GLN A 666 14.42 40.10 8.87
C GLN A 666 13.97 38.72 9.32
N VAL A 667 14.34 38.32 10.53
CA VAL A 667 13.84 37.10 11.17
C VAL A 667 12.45 37.39 11.70
N LEU A 668 11.44 36.64 11.25
CA LEU A 668 10.07 36.71 11.77
C LEU A 668 9.86 35.76 12.95
N ASP A 669 10.35 34.52 12.83
CA ASP A 669 10.23 33.53 13.87
C ASP A 669 11.41 32.58 13.84
N ARG A 670 11.75 31.99 14.99
CA ARG A 670 12.84 31.05 15.14
C ARG A 670 12.57 30.07 16.28
N VAL A 671 12.58 28.78 15.94
CA VAL A 671 12.49 27.72 16.91
C VAL A 671 13.74 26.83 16.77
N GLY A 672 14.59 26.85 17.80
CA GLY A 672 15.89 26.15 17.76
C GLY A 672 16.74 26.55 16.56
N GLY A 673 17.00 25.58 15.66
CA GLY A 673 17.75 25.78 14.42
C GLY A 673 16.90 26.25 13.22
N ALA A 674 15.59 26.05 13.29
CA ALA A 674 14.66 26.42 12.23
C ALA A 674 14.34 27.93 12.25
N THR A 675 14.36 28.58 11.09
CA THR A 675 14.17 30.04 11.01
C THR A 675 13.28 30.42 9.83
N LEU A 676 12.32 31.30 10.10
CA LEU A 676 11.49 31.93 9.09
C LEU A 676 11.99 33.37 8.86
N TYR A 677 12.29 33.70 7.62
CA TYR A 677 12.72 35.02 7.18
C TYR A 677 11.63 35.74 6.37
N GLU A 678 11.58 37.04 6.47
CA GLU A 678 10.87 37.91 5.53
C GLU A 678 11.90 38.75 4.76
N ILE A 679 11.83 38.73 3.43
CA ILE A 679 12.71 39.46 2.52
C ILE A 679 12.16 40.88 2.42
N THR A 680 12.93 41.90 2.84
CA THR A 680 12.54 43.29 2.90
C THR A 680 13.27 44.18 1.84
N ALA A 681 14.22 43.58 1.12
CA ALA A 681 15.03 44.30 0.14
C ALA A 681 14.25 44.86 -1.05
N CYS A 682 13.06 44.29 -1.33
CA CYS A 682 12.21 44.68 -2.48
C CYS A 682 11.01 45.57 -2.10
N ASP A 683 10.94 46.07 -0.86
CA ASP A 683 9.82 46.92 -0.39
C ASP A 683 9.95 48.38 -0.80
#